data_0e90d924229dd01087f3eb873c35bc27
#
_entry.id   0e90d924229dd01087f3eb873c35bc27
#
_cell.length_a   1.000
_cell.length_b   1.000
_cell.length_c   1.000
_cell.angle_alpha   90.00
_cell.angle_beta   90.00
_cell.angle_gamma   90.00
#
_symmetry.space_group_name_H-M   'P 1'
#
loop_
_entity.id
_entity.type
_entity.pdbx_description
1 polymer ?
#
loop_
_entity_poly.entity_id
_entity_poly.type
_entity_poly.pdbx_seq_one_letter_code
_entity_poly.pdbx_strand_id
1 'polypeptide(L)'
;MDRSIWRREMKKQARILLAAPKSGSGKTLFTCGLLALCKKKQIKAAAMKCGPDYIDPMFHRKVLKVPSGNLDSYFTDEDTLRGILTDKMEQSDLTVIEGVMGFYDGLSGISEKASTYDVARLTKTPVLLVVDGKGASVSLAALIRGIRDYREDSHIAGVLLNRVSPAYYERIKAVIEKECELPVLGYLPELPVLSVPSRHLGLLQPEELAGFDTWITEVRDALEKTVDLEGILAVAETAPELQTGESGSLPVLSTKVRIALAQDEAFSFFYEENRKLLEKMGAEVCPFSPIHDQELPEETDGLILPGGYPELYAEALSENHSMRNQVRKACEGSMPVLAECGGFLYLQKNLTYEGKTFDMAGALDGEGFQTKSSVRFGYLDAAAEKPGLFGDAGVSIRGHEFHYFDCSNNGDGFTAKKPLSDRSYSCMIYTAHMAAGFPHFYYESNPEMLYSFLRACESYRAGRLAKKHLDSIAKPIDSLGLLEDMVVKLCRIGRSEKPYPLEKRALLVLCADHGVVEEGVTQTDSSVTRVVAENFAKGNSTVNYMAEVAGVDVYPVDAGMKGEYYRDRTLRRDAVADRKIAEGTGNLTKEAAMTGEQCRRALEEGKALVKELKEKGYTILAVGEMGIGNTTPTSVLAGLYLNKDAGEVTGKGAGLSCEGYERKCRAVERALTRIRAEHHTDPQELLAEGGGLEIAMMAGVFLGAVKEEIPVVLDGAISCVAALAAYRIDCRVTDYLLPSHMSGEGTGAMALSALGLQAPVRAGMRLGEGTGALTLFPLLSMAMEVYERMGTFTDYEIRSYERFQEEIPEA
;
A
#
# COMPACT_ATOMS: atom_id res chain seq x y z
N MET A 1 -8.14 55.78 -16.26
CA MET A 1 -6.82 55.14 -16.37
C MET A 1 -6.99 53.80 -17.03
N ASP A 2 -6.34 53.68 -18.13
CA ASP A 2 -6.55 52.68 -19.18
C ASP A 2 -6.34 51.25 -18.67
N ARG A 3 -7.37 50.38 -18.78
CA ARG A 3 -7.35 48.98 -18.35
C ARG A 3 -6.61 48.04 -19.35
N SER A 4 -6.02 48.62 -20.40
CA SER A 4 -5.44 47.87 -21.52
C SER A 4 -3.93 47.56 -21.40
N ILE A 5 -3.24 48.12 -20.39
CA ILE A 5 -1.76 48.11 -20.34
C ILE A 5 -1.16 46.80 -19.73
N TRP A 6 -1.94 45.94 -19.08
CA TRP A 6 -1.40 44.81 -18.32
C TRP A 6 -1.57 43.44 -18.96
N ARG A 7 -2.03 43.30 -20.22
CA ARG A 7 -1.97 42.06 -20.96
C ARG A 7 -0.66 41.97 -21.76
N ARG A 8 0.48 41.86 -21.05
CA ARG A 8 1.69 41.36 -21.71
C ARG A 8 1.52 39.85 -21.83
N GLU A 9 1.62 39.30 -23.05
CA GLU A 9 1.78 37.84 -23.22
C GLU A 9 3.12 37.45 -22.60
N MET A 10 3.09 36.82 -21.43
CA MET A 10 4.29 36.32 -20.78
C MET A 10 4.82 35.12 -21.57
N LYS A 11 6.15 34.95 -21.53
CA LYS A 11 6.80 33.78 -22.09
C LYS A 11 6.23 32.53 -21.42
N LYS A 12 5.88 31.52 -22.21
CA LYS A 12 5.50 30.20 -21.66
C LYS A 12 6.60 29.70 -20.71
N GLN A 13 6.20 29.13 -19.57
CA GLN A 13 7.09 28.59 -18.52
C GLN A 13 7.90 29.64 -17.73
N ALA A 14 7.43 30.89 -17.62
CA ALA A 14 8.04 31.88 -16.73
C ALA A 14 8.00 31.40 -15.27
N ARG A 15 9.15 31.37 -14.62
CA ARG A 15 9.28 30.89 -13.22
C ARG A 15 10.44 31.54 -12.50
N ILE A 16 10.29 31.66 -11.18
CA ILE A 16 11.33 32.13 -10.25
C ILE A 16 11.38 31.29 -9.01
N LEU A 17 12.53 31.23 -8.37
CA LEU A 17 12.70 30.59 -7.07
C LEU A 17 13.14 31.62 -6.03
N LEU A 18 12.44 31.72 -4.91
CA LEU A 18 12.77 32.58 -3.77
C LEU A 18 13.62 31.79 -2.77
N ALA A 19 14.89 32.09 -2.68
CA ALA A 19 15.86 31.49 -1.78
C ALA A 19 16.32 32.45 -0.67
N ALA A 20 17.00 31.93 0.33
CA ALA A 20 17.58 32.79 1.39
C ALA A 20 18.86 32.17 1.96
N PRO A 21 19.75 32.98 2.61
CA PRO A 21 20.93 32.46 3.30
C PRO A 21 20.62 31.52 4.46
N LYS A 22 19.46 31.67 5.12
CA LYS A 22 19.04 30.91 6.30
C LYS A 22 17.53 30.95 6.48
N SER A 23 16.99 30.08 7.35
CA SER A 23 15.60 30.17 7.82
C SER A 23 15.31 31.52 8.48
N GLY A 24 14.06 31.99 8.42
CA GLY A 24 13.63 33.25 9.03
C GLY A 24 14.04 34.54 8.28
N SER A 25 14.64 34.43 7.09
CA SER A 25 15.02 35.62 6.28
C SER A 25 13.81 36.31 5.59
N GLY A 26 12.63 35.67 5.56
CA GLY A 26 11.40 36.26 5.00
C GLY A 26 10.93 35.66 3.68
N LYS A 27 11.39 34.46 3.27
CA LYS A 27 10.94 33.78 2.04
C LYS A 27 9.42 33.71 1.93
N THR A 28 8.76 33.08 2.91
CA THR A 28 7.28 32.91 2.95
C THR A 28 6.55 34.24 2.86
N LEU A 29 7.08 35.30 3.51
CA LEU A 29 6.51 36.63 3.47
C LEU A 29 6.53 37.22 2.05
N PHE A 30 7.67 37.12 1.35
CA PHE A 30 7.79 37.57 -0.03
C PHE A 30 6.96 36.69 -0.97
N THR A 31 6.94 35.38 -0.78
CA THR A 31 6.14 34.46 -1.60
C THR A 31 4.65 34.79 -1.51
N CYS A 32 4.10 34.83 -0.30
CA CYS A 32 2.68 35.12 -0.10
C CYS A 32 2.31 36.53 -0.60
N GLY A 33 3.14 37.53 -0.33
CA GLY A 33 2.90 38.91 -0.77
C GLY A 33 2.98 39.06 -2.30
N LEU A 34 3.94 38.39 -2.95
CA LEU A 34 4.08 38.39 -4.40
C LEU A 34 2.89 37.68 -5.08
N LEU A 35 2.46 36.52 -4.58
CA LEU A 35 1.28 35.83 -5.06
C LEU A 35 0.01 36.68 -4.93
N ALA A 36 -0.17 37.37 -3.80
CA ALA A 36 -1.29 38.28 -3.58
C ALA A 36 -1.21 39.50 -4.51
N LEU A 37 0.00 40.00 -4.78
CA LEU A 37 0.22 41.10 -5.73
C LEU A 37 -0.08 40.67 -7.19
N CYS A 38 0.37 39.49 -7.61
CA CYS A 38 0.03 38.90 -8.89
C CYS A 38 -1.49 38.80 -9.08
N LYS A 39 -2.21 38.31 -8.06
CA LYS A 39 -3.67 38.23 -8.08
C LYS A 39 -4.32 39.61 -8.23
N LYS A 40 -3.84 40.63 -7.53
CA LYS A 40 -4.30 42.03 -7.66
C LYS A 40 -4.06 42.58 -9.07
N LYS A 41 -2.94 42.18 -9.71
CA LYS A 41 -2.56 42.61 -11.08
C LYS A 41 -3.14 41.70 -12.15
N GLN A 42 -3.97 40.69 -11.79
CA GLN A 42 -4.61 39.73 -12.72
C GLN A 42 -3.60 38.82 -13.46
N ILE A 43 -2.44 38.60 -12.90
CA ILE A 43 -1.45 37.61 -13.37
C ILE A 43 -1.83 36.25 -12.77
N LYS A 44 -2.03 35.24 -13.61
CA LYS A 44 -2.30 33.87 -13.14
C LYS A 44 -1.01 33.28 -12.59
N ALA A 45 -0.91 33.25 -11.26
CA ALA A 45 0.24 32.67 -10.59
C ALA A 45 -0.06 31.24 -10.11
N ALA A 46 0.99 30.39 -10.08
CA ALA A 46 1.04 29.13 -9.35
C ALA A 46 2.20 29.18 -8.34
N ALA A 47 2.12 28.37 -7.31
CA ALA A 47 3.18 28.27 -6.29
C ALA A 47 3.68 26.82 -6.17
N MET A 48 4.98 26.67 -5.89
CA MET A 48 5.58 25.39 -5.52
C MET A 48 6.42 25.61 -4.24
N LYS A 49 6.46 24.60 -3.38
CA LYS A 49 7.30 24.61 -2.17
C LYS A 49 8.42 23.58 -2.30
N CYS A 50 9.66 23.98 -2.04
CA CYS A 50 10.75 23.02 -1.92
C CYS A 50 10.63 22.22 -0.62
N GLY A 51 10.85 20.89 -0.71
CA GLY A 51 10.85 20.02 0.44
C GLY A 51 9.49 19.52 0.90
N PRO A 52 9.44 18.69 1.96
CA PRO A 52 8.27 17.98 2.44
C PRO A 52 7.40 18.85 3.39
N ASP A 53 6.91 19.96 2.89
CA ASP A 53 6.10 20.91 3.66
C ASP A 53 4.64 20.85 3.21
N TYR A 54 3.70 20.64 4.15
CA TYR A 54 2.26 20.65 3.88
C TYR A 54 1.61 22.01 4.09
N ILE A 55 2.14 22.79 5.03
CA ILE A 55 1.49 23.97 5.56
C ILE A 55 1.55 25.13 4.57
N ASP A 56 2.73 25.45 4.04
CA ASP A 56 2.87 26.55 3.06
C ASP A 56 2.05 26.30 1.78
N PRO A 57 2.08 25.10 1.12
CA PRO A 57 1.21 24.81 -0.01
C PRO A 57 -0.29 24.85 0.31
N MET A 58 -0.69 24.39 1.48
CA MET A 58 -2.09 24.46 1.93
C MET A 58 -2.52 25.90 2.10
N PHE A 59 -1.65 26.74 2.66
CA PHE A 59 -1.87 28.15 2.83
C PHE A 59 -2.05 28.89 1.49
N HIS A 60 -1.20 28.61 0.51
CA HIS A 60 -1.35 29.15 -0.84
C HIS A 60 -2.69 28.76 -1.47
N ARG A 61 -3.13 27.49 -1.31
CA ARG A 61 -4.41 27.02 -1.86
C ARG A 61 -5.63 27.59 -1.12
N LYS A 62 -5.67 27.45 0.20
CA LYS A 62 -6.87 27.79 1.00
C LYS A 62 -7.07 29.29 1.16
N VAL A 63 -6.00 30.05 1.39
CA VAL A 63 -6.07 31.49 1.68
C VAL A 63 -5.88 32.32 0.42
N LEU A 64 -4.80 32.13 -0.29
CA LEU A 64 -4.51 32.94 -1.49
C LEU A 64 -5.33 32.51 -2.71
N LYS A 65 -5.91 31.29 -2.67
CA LYS A 65 -6.61 30.66 -3.81
C LYS A 65 -5.70 30.53 -5.04
N VAL A 66 -4.45 30.20 -4.81
CA VAL A 66 -3.41 29.97 -5.81
C VAL A 66 -3.10 28.47 -5.88
N PRO A 67 -3.11 27.84 -7.08
CA PRO A 67 -2.68 26.45 -7.22
C PRO A 67 -1.28 26.24 -6.67
N SER A 68 -1.10 25.25 -5.80
CA SER A 68 0.19 25.01 -5.16
C SER A 68 0.47 23.51 -5.01
N GLY A 69 1.75 23.15 -4.90
CA GLY A 69 2.26 21.80 -4.68
C GLY A 69 3.68 21.80 -4.15
N ASN A 70 4.33 20.63 -4.16
CA ASN A 70 5.69 20.45 -3.67
C ASN A 70 6.66 20.07 -4.79
N LEU A 71 7.91 20.52 -4.67
CA LEU A 71 9.06 20.08 -5.46
C LEU A 71 10.14 19.57 -4.53
N ASP A 72 10.50 18.32 -4.67
CA ASP A 72 11.48 17.69 -3.79
C ASP A 72 12.41 16.76 -4.56
N SER A 73 13.69 17.15 -4.65
CA SER A 73 14.71 16.38 -5.36
C SER A 73 15.24 15.17 -4.59
N TYR A 74 14.81 14.96 -3.34
CA TYR A 74 14.98 13.69 -2.65
C TYR A 74 13.93 12.66 -3.07
N PHE A 75 12.68 13.07 -3.13
CA PHE A 75 11.58 12.16 -3.43
C PHE A 75 11.59 11.68 -4.88
N THR A 76 11.94 12.57 -5.83
CA THR A 76 11.85 12.27 -7.25
C THR A 76 13.20 12.40 -7.96
N ASP A 77 13.30 11.79 -9.12
CA ASP A 77 14.39 12.06 -10.04
C ASP A 77 14.17 13.39 -10.80
N GLU A 78 15.15 13.75 -11.64
CA GLU A 78 15.15 15.02 -12.36
C GLU A 78 13.98 15.13 -13.36
N ASP A 79 13.66 14.05 -14.07
CA ASP A 79 12.62 14.05 -15.10
C ASP A 79 11.22 14.16 -14.47
N THR A 80 10.95 13.41 -13.41
CA THR A 80 9.70 13.50 -12.63
C THR A 80 9.54 14.88 -11.99
N LEU A 81 10.62 15.43 -11.38
CA LEU A 81 10.61 16.78 -10.80
C LEU A 81 10.25 17.84 -11.84
N ARG A 82 10.86 17.78 -13.04
CA ARG A 82 10.57 18.67 -14.15
C ARG A 82 9.15 18.50 -14.68
N GLY A 83 8.65 17.26 -14.77
CA GLY A 83 7.28 16.95 -15.16
C GLY A 83 6.26 17.61 -14.23
N ILE A 84 6.42 17.45 -12.92
CA ILE A 84 5.57 18.06 -11.88
C ILE A 84 5.56 19.60 -12.02
N LEU A 85 6.73 20.20 -12.23
CA LEU A 85 6.83 21.64 -12.42
C LEU A 85 6.17 22.10 -13.73
N THR A 86 6.36 21.37 -14.82
CA THR A 86 5.77 21.67 -16.13
C THR A 86 4.23 21.65 -16.06
N ASP A 87 3.64 20.65 -15.42
CA ASP A 87 2.19 20.54 -15.18
C ASP A 87 1.61 21.80 -14.46
N LYS A 88 2.40 22.41 -13.57
CA LYS A 88 1.99 23.65 -12.90
C LYS A 88 2.15 24.88 -13.79
N MET A 89 3.25 24.97 -14.54
CA MET A 89 3.53 26.07 -15.44
C MET A 89 2.50 26.18 -16.56
N GLU A 90 2.00 25.06 -17.07
CA GLU A 90 0.97 25.06 -18.13
C GLU A 90 -0.34 25.74 -17.68
N GLN A 91 -0.60 25.81 -16.38
CA GLN A 91 -1.82 26.37 -15.80
C GLN A 91 -1.65 27.82 -15.32
N SER A 92 -0.47 28.43 -15.50
CA SER A 92 -0.12 29.75 -14.95
C SER A 92 0.71 30.60 -15.91
N ASP A 93 0.65 31.91 -15.71
CA ASP A 93 1.51 32.88 -16.40
C ASP A 93 2.88 32.97 -15.69
N LEU A 94 2.90 32.80 -14.35
CA LEU A 94 4.09 32.82 -13.51
C LEU A 94 4.05 31.70 -12.46
N THR A 95 5.10 30.91 -12.34
CA THR A 95 5.27 29.96 -11.23
C THR A 95 6.32 30.49 -10.24
N VAL A 96 5.92 30.64 -8.98
CA VAL A 96 6.79 31.05 -7.88
C VAL A 96 7.15 29.84 -7.04
N ILE A 97 8.43 29.52 -6.95
CA ILE A 97 8.95 28.42 -6.13
C ILE A 97 9.49 28.98 -4.84
N GLU A 98 8.95 28.53 -3.70
CA GLU A 98 9.45 28.90 -2.39
C GLU A 98 10.48 27.91 -1.89
N GLY A 99 11.69 28.37 -1.60
CA GLY A 99 12.77 27.56 -1.06
C GLY A 99 12.58 27.20 0.41
N VAL A 100 13.28 26.16 0.85
CA VAL A 100 13.31 25.66 2.22
C VAL A 100 14.67 25.99 2.88
N MET A 101 14.72 26.18 4.18
CA MET A 101 15.95 26.43 4.96
C MET A 101 16.90 27.47 4.33
N GLY A 102 18.19 27.32 4.44
CA GLY A 102 19.19 28.04 3.67
C GLY A 102 19.36 27.47 2.26
N PHE A 103 19.88 28.29 1.33
CA PHE A 103 19.90 27.96 -0.09
C PHE A 103 20.62 26.62 -0.38
N TYR A 104 21.73 26.35 0.30
CA TYR A 104 22.53 25.14 0.15
C TYR A 104 22.27 24.07 1.20
N ASP A 105 21.36 24.34 2.16
CA ASP A 105 21.05 23.42 3.25
C ASP A 105 20.15 22.29 2.76
N GLY A 106 20.69 21.10 2.61
CA GLY A 106 19.97 19.90 2.16
C GLY A 106 20.01 18.79 3.20
N LEU A 107 20.18 17.53 2.73
CA LEU A 107 20.09 16.34 3.57
C LEU A 107 20.99 16.41 4.80
N SER A 108 20.38 16.20 5.95
CA SER A 108 21.05 16.19 7.26
C SER A 108 21.83 17.46 7.60
N GLY A 109 21.66 18.56 6.85
CA GLY A 109 22.40 19.82 7.03
C GLY A 109 23.87 19.75 6.61
N ILE A 110 24.31 18.69 5.96
CA ILE A 110 25.71 18.45 5.54
C ILE A 110 25.85 18.16 4.04
N SER A 111 24.76 18.12 3.30
CA SER A 111 24.72 17.84 1.86
C SER A 111 23.88 18.90 1.15
N GLU A 112 24.24 19.22 -0.08
CA GLU A 112 23.49 20.12 -0.96
C GLU A 112 22.30 19.38 -1.63
N LYS A 113 22.27 18.04 -1.61
CA LYS A 113 21.17 17.24 -2.17
C LYS A 113 19.88 17.53 -1.40
N ALA A 114 18.75 17.63 -2.12
CA ALA A 114 17.44 18.01 -1.58
C ALA A 114 17.39 19.43 -0.97
N SER A 115 18.37 20.30 -1.31
CA SER A 115 18.34 21.72 -0.94
C SER A 115 17.53 22.54 -1.94
N THR A 116 17.28 23.80 -1.58
CA THR A 116 16.72 24.80 -2.51
C THR A 116 17.59 24.99 -3.76
N TYR A 117 18.93 24.96 -3.59
CA TYR A 117 19.89 24.99 -4.69
C TYR A 117 19.75 23.79 -5.63
N ASP A 118 19.60 22.59 -5.10
CA ASP A 118 19.48 21.36 -5.91
C ASP A 118 18.21 21.43 -6.80
N VAL A 119 17.08 21.92 -6.26
CA VAL A 119 15.86 22.17 -7.06
C VAL A 119 16.10 23.25 -8.12
N ALA A 120 16.74 24.37 -7.77
CA ALA A 120 17.04 25.44 -8.73
C ALA A 120 17.91 24.94 -9.89
N ARG A 121 18.94 24.17 -9.59
CA ARG A 121 19.89 23.58 -10.55
C ARG A 121 19.20 22.58 -11.48
N LEU A 122 18.45 21.62 -10.94
CA LEU A 122 17.75 20.58 -11.71
C LEU A 122 16.67 21.19 -12.62
N THR A 123 15.98 22.22 -12.15
CA THR A 123 14.93 22.91 -12.93
C THR A 123 15.43 24.12 -13.73
N LYS A 124 16.71 24.45 -13.64
CA LYS A 124 17.32 25.65 -14.26
C LYS A 124 16.49 26.92 -14.02
N THR A 125 16.03 27.08 -12.78
CA THR A 125 15.15 28.19 -12.40
C THR A 125 15.95 29.37 -11.90
N PRO A 126 15.74 30.59 -12.42
CA PRO A 126 16.38 31.80 -11.89
C PRO A 126 15.97 32.06 -10.46
N VAL A 127 16.96 32.40 -9.61
CA VAL A 127 16.81 32.54 -8.16
C VAL A 127 16.82 34.01 -7.75
N LEU A 128 15.85 34.43 -6.95
CA LEU A 128 15.85 35.70 -6.23
C LEU A 128 16.25 35.43 -4.77
N LEU A 129 17.39 35.97 -4.36
CA LEU A 129 17.92 35.79 -3.01
C LEU A 129 17.28 36.78 -2.04
N VAL A 130 16.46 36.31 -1.10
CA VAL A 130 15.85 37.11 -0.03
C VAL A 130 16.83 37.25 1.13
N VAL A 131 17.32 38.44 1.39
CA VAL A 131 18.34 38.71 2.41
C VAL A 131 17.81 39.63 3.49
N ASP A 132 18.01 39.23 4.74
CA ASP A 132 17.67 40.03 5.90
C ASP A 132 18.67 41.17 6.10
N GLY A 133 18.21 42.41 5.97
CA GLY A 133 19.04 43.60 6.08
C GLY A 133 19.13 44.20 7.50
N LYS A 134 18.42 43.64 8.50
CA LYS A 134 18.44 44.15 9.86
C LYS A 134 19.80 44.02 10.52
N GLY A 135 20.37 45.13 10.91
CA GLY A 135 21.67 45.15 11.62
C GLY A 135 22.90 44.86 10.77
N ALA A 136 22.78 44.82 9.43
CA ALA A 136 23.88 44.64 8.52
C ALA A 136 24.05 45.84 7.58
N SER A 137 25.27 46.02 7.00
CA SER A 137 25.54 47.09 6.06
C SER A 137 26.34 46.53 4.85
N VAL A 138 27.49 47.05 4.51
CA VAL A 138 28.32 46.56 3.36
C VAL A 138 28.60 45.03 3.42
N SER A 139 28.55 44.42 4.61
CA SER A 139 28.66 42.99 4.80
C SER A 139 27.59 42.19 4.07
N LEU A 140 26.40 42.81 3.73
CA LEU A 140 25.39 42.19 2.88
C LEU A 140 25.92 41.83 1.50
N ALA A 141 26.71 42.72 0.89
CA ALA A 141 27.33 42.44 -0.40
C ALA A 141 28.31 41.26 -0.32
N ALA A 142 29.10 41.15 0.74
CA ALA A 142 29.99 40.02 0.96
C ALA A 142 29.20 38.70 1.13
N LEU A 143 28.11 38.73 1.87
CA LEU A 143 27.21 37.56 2.06
C LEU A 143 26.60 37.13 0.72
N ILE A 144 26.02 38.07 -0.02
CA ILE A 144 25.33 37.80 -1.31
C ILE A 144 26.34 37.23 -2.30
N ARG A 145 27.51 37.83 -2.42
CA ARG A 145 28.59 37.40 -3.30
C ARG A 145 29.06 36.00 -2.91
N GLY A 146 29.28 35.73 -1.62
CA GLY A 146 29.70 34.42 -1.13
C GLY A 146 28.70 33.33 -1.48
N ILE A 147 27.39 33.58 -1.36
CA ILE A 147 26.35 32.61 -1.72
C ILE A 147 26.29 32.43 -3.25
N ARG A 148 26.35 33.53 -4.03
CA ARG A 148 26.30 33.44 -5.49
C ARG A 148 27.51 32.65 -6.05
N ASP A 149 28.68 32.97 -5.58
CA ASP A 149 29.94 32.46 -6.14
C ASP A 149 30.37 31.10 -5.56
N TYR A 150 29.62 30.58 -4.56
CA TYR A 150 29.90 29.27 -3.95
C TYR A 150 29.71 28.10 -4.95
N ARG A 151 28.76 28.25 -5.89
CA ARG A 151 28.55 27.32 -7.02
C ARG A 151 28.33 28.13 -8.31
N GLU A 152 28.98 27.74 -9.40
CA GLU A 152 28.89 28.41 -10.71
C GLU A 152 27.46 28.38 -11.28
N ASP A 153 26.69 27.32 -10.97
CA ASP A 153 25.33 27.08 -11.42
C ASP A 153 24.27 27.41 -10.35
N SER A 154 24.55 28.40 -9.49
CA SER A 154 23.62 28.87 -8.45
C SER A 154 22.33 29.48 -8.99
N HIS A 155 22.33 29.90 -10.27
CA HIS A 155 21.23 30.58 -10.95
C HIS A 155 20.71 31.85 -10.22
N ILE A 156 21.49 32.42 -9.29
CA ILE A 156 21.12 33.68 -8.59
C ILE A 156 21.12 34.82 -9.59
N ALA A 157 19.94 35.41 -9.84
CA ALA A 157 19.68 36.41 -10.86
C ALA A 157 19.20 37.76 -10.29
N GLY A 158 18.97 37.86 -8.99
CA GLY A 158 18.55 39.10 -8.34
C GLY A 158 18.44 38.99 -6.83
N VAL A 159 18.23 40.12 -6.16
CA VAL A 159 18.18 40.24 -4.69
C VAL A 159 16.92 40.97 -4.25
N LEU A 160 16.30 40.48 -3.16
CA LEU A 160 15.23 41.13 -2.44
C LEU A 160 15.67 41.35 -0.98
N LEU A 161 15.46 42.54 -0.45
CA LEU A 161 15.90 42.89 0.90
C LEU A 161 14.73 42.90 1.89
N ASN A 162 14.86 42.22 3.00
CA ASN A 162 13.87 42.18 4.05
C ASN A 162 14.32 43.06 5.27
N ARG A 163 13.38 43.67 5.95
CA ARG A 163 13.58 44.49 7.14
C ARG A 163 14.54 45.69 6.92
N VAL A 164 14.40 46.37 5.79
CA VAL A 164 15.21 47.53 5.39
C VAL A 164 14.35 48.78 5.34
N SER A 165 14.82 49.87 5.95
CA SER A 165 14.12 51.18 5.85
C SER A 165 14.28 51.81 4.45
N PRO A 166 13.32 52.63 3.98
CA PRO A 166 13.38 53.28 2.68
C PRO A 166 14.68 54.08 2.45
N ALA A 167 15.09 54.88 3.46
CA ALA A 167 16.29 55.71 3.36
C ALA A 167 17.58 54.88 3.30
N TYR A 168 17.59 53.67 3.87
CA TYR A 168 18.73 52.78 3.86
C TYR A 168 18.76 51.95 2.54
N TYR A 169 17.60 51.60 2.01
CA TYR A 169 17.45 50.83 0.76
C TYR A 169 18.21 51.49 -0.41
N GLU A 170 17.98 52.82 -0.64
CA GLU A 170 18.61 53.54 -1.74
C GLU A 170 20.15 53.48 -1.69
N ARG A 171 20.72 53.48 -0.49
CA ARG A 171 22.17 53.46 -0.29
C ARG A 171 22.74 52.04 -0.48
N ILE A 172 22.10 51.05 0.12
CA ILE A 172 22.64 49.67 0.09
C ILE A 172 22.40 49.02 -1.26
N LYS A 173 21.33 49.37 -1.98
CA LYS A 173 21.06 48.93 -3.36
C LYS A 173 22.25 49.22 -4.26
N ALA A 174 22.72 50.50 -4.30
CA ALA A 174 23.81 50.90 -5.15
C ALA A 174 25.12 50.12 -4.85
N VAL A 175 25.36 49.78 -3.56
CA VAL A 175 26.51 49.00 -3.15
C VAL A 175 26.37 47.55 -3.64
N ILE A 176 25.21 46.93 -3.44
CA ILE A 176 24.98 45.53 -3.83
C ILE A 176 25.07 45.39 -5.35
N GLU A 177 24.41 46.27 -6.10
CA GLU A 177 24.42 46.23 -7.57
C GLU A 177 25.82 46.39 -8.14
N LYS A 178 26.66 47.28 -7.54
CA LYS A 178 28.03 47.49 -7.95
C LYS A 178 28.94 46.31 -7.59
N GLU A 179 28.87 45.83 -6.35
CA GLU A 179 29.84 44.84 -5.83
C GLU A 179 29.44 43.40 -6.17
N CYS A 180 28.14 43.12 -6.38
CA CYS A 180 27.65 41.78 -6.69
C CYS A 180 27.21 41.61 -8.15
N GLU A 181 27.13 42.69 -8.95
CA GLU A 181 26.64 42.65 -10.33
C GLU A 181 25.24 41.97 -10.45
N LEU A 182 24.40 42.16 -9.46
CA LEU A 182 23.04 41.62 -9.40
C LEU A 182 22.03 42.75 -9.20
N PRO A 183 20.88 42.74 -9.91
CA PRO A 183 19.84 43.74 -9.66
C PRO A 183 19.20 43.55 -8.26
N VAL A 184 18.98 44.63 -7.56
CA VAL A 184 18.17 44.66 -6.32
C VAL A 184 16.76 45.07 -6.70
N LEU A 185 15.85 44.05 -6.69
CA LEU A 185 14.48 44.17 -7.24
C LEU A 185 13.45 44.64 -6.21
N GLY A 186 13.88 45.07 -5.04
CA GLY A 186 12.96 45.64 -4.05
C GLY A 186 13.28 45.26 -2.61
N TYR A 187 12.42 45.73 -1.70
CA TYR A 187 12.58 45.48 -0.27
C TYR A 187 11.22 45.44 0.46
N LEU A 188 11.25 44.89 1.69
CA LEU A 188 10.19 45.04 2.67
C LEU A 188 10.71 45.79 3.88
N PRO A 189 10.00 46.79 4.36
CA PRO A 189 10.31 47.43 5.66
C PRO A 189 9.99 46.48 6.83
N GLU A 190 10.46 46.82 8.01
CA GLU A 190 10.00 46.14 9.24
C GLU A 190 8.51 46.47 9.46
N LEU A 191 7.64 45.47 9.35
CA LEU A 191 6.21 45.64 9.51
C LEU A 191 5.80 45.28 10.96
N PRO A 192 5.12 46.16 11.72
CA PRO A 192 4.84 45.94 13.16
C PRO A 192 3.90 44.73 13.45
N VAL A 193 3.11 44.31 12.47
CA VAL A 193 2.00 43.35 12.64
C VAL A 193 2.44 41.89 12.45
N LEU A 194 3.72 41.60 12.20
CA LEU A 194 4.15 40.35 11.60
C LEU A 194 4.84 39.37 12.54
N SER A 195 4.35 39.12 13.74
CA SER A 195 4.57 37.84 14.39
C SER A 195 3.41 36.89 14.03
N VAL A 196 3.47 36.26 12.87
CA VAL A 196 2.61 35.08 12.63
C VAL A 196 3.01 34.05 13.70
N PRO A 197 2.10 33.65 14.59
CA PRO A 197 2.43 32.58 15.54
C PRO A 197 2.91 31.36 14.76
N SER A 198 4.12 30.93 15.03
CA SER A 198 4.64 29.69 14.48
C SER A 198 4.62 28.62 15.54
N ARG A 199 4.07 27.44 15.24
CA ARG A 199 4.31 26.23 16.03
C ARG A 199 5.67 25.61 15.65
N HIS A 200 6.08 24.60 16.37
CA HIS A 200 7.36 23.90 16.13
C HIS A 200 7.56 23.41 14.67
N LEU A 201 6.50 23.40 13.86
CA LEU A 201 6.45 22.87 12.48
C LEU A 201 6.16 23.92 11.39
N GLY A 202 6.17 25.21 11.69
CA GLY A 202 5.87 26.25 10.70
C GLY A 202 4.65 27.11 11.05
N LEU A 203 3.90 27.59 10.05
CA LEU A 203 2.70 28.40 10.26
C LEU A 203 1.59 27.58 10.96
N LEU A 204 0.68 28.29 11.66
CA LEU A 204 -0.58 27.70 12.11
C LEU A 204 -1.44 27.26 10.92
N GLN A 205 -2.37 26.32 11.13
CA GLN A 205 -3.32 25.97 10.08
C GLN A 205 -4.15 27.20 9.66
N PRO A 206 -4.56 27.32 8.38
CA PRO A 206 -5.31 28.47 7.89
C PRO A 206 -6.57 28.78 8.71
N GLU A 207 -7.20 27.75 9.26
CA GLU A 207 -8.42 27.82 10.08
C GLU A 207 -8.18 28.47 11.46
N GLU A 208 -6.94 28.44 11.97
CA GLU A 208 -6.56 28.95 13.25
C GLU A 208 -6.17 30.47 13.23
N LEU A 209 -6.07 31.07 12.02
CA LEU A 209 -5.54 32.40 11.82
C LEU A 209 -6.64 33.46 11.69
N ALA A 210 -7.17 33.96 12.81
CA ALA A 210 -7.99 35.17 12.81
C ALA A 210 -7.14 36.41 12.39
N GLY A 211 -7.62 37.20 11.40
CA GLY A 211 -6.95 38.44 10.94
C GLY A 211 -5.94 38.28 9.82
N PHE A 212 -5.81 37.08 9.23
CA PHE A 212 -4.86 36.83 8.16
C PHE A 212 -5.12 37.62 6.86
N ASP A 213 -6.37 37.87 6.51
CA ASP A 213 -6.71 38.71 5.34
C ASP A 213 -6.16 40.15 5.46
N THR A 214 -6.11 40.68 6.71
CA THR A 214 -5.51 41.97 6.98
C THR A 214 -3.99 41.91 6.79
N TRP A 215 -3.37 40.87 7.34
CA TRP A 215 -1.92 40.65 7.23
C TRP A 215 -1.44 40.55 5.77
N ILE A 216 -2.07 39.70 4.96
CA ILE A 216 -1.68 39.55 3.54
C ILE A 216 -1.92 40.80 2.72
N THR A 217 -2.98 41.56 3.07
CA THR A 217 -3.28 42.85 2.43
C THR A 217 -2.19 43.89 2.72
N GLU A 218 -1.73 43.98 3.95
CA GLU A 218 -0.64 44.89 4.36
C GLU A 218 0.69 44.53 3.65
N VAL A 219 1.05 43.24 3.64
CA VAL A 219 2.25 42.75 2.94
C VAL A 219 2.18 43.07 1.45
N ARG A 220 1.06 42.73 0.80
CA ARG A 220 0.81 43.02 -0.62
C ARG A 220 0.96 44.50 -0.94
N ASP A 221 0.32 45.36 -0.13
CA ASP A 221 0.32 46.81 -0.38
C ASP A 221 1.69 47.46 -0.07
N ALA A 222 2.47 46.85 0.81
CA ALA A 222 3.87 47.21 1.03
C ALA A 222 4.71 46.84 -0.21
N LEU A 223 4.61 45.58 -0.66
CA LEU A 223 5.35 45.12 -1.85
C LEU A 223 4.98 45.88 -3.12
N GLU A 224 3.71 46.25 -3.32
CA GLU A 224 3.31 47.05 -4.49
C GLU A 224 4.02 48.41 -4.59
N LYS A 225 4.47 48.93 -3.45
CA LYS A 225 5.18 50.23 -3.38
C LYS A 225 6.69 50.09 -3.43
N THR A 226 7.23 48.92 -3.08
CA THR A 226 8.66 48.79 -2.76
C THR A 226 9.36 47.77 -3.65
N VAL A 227 8.63 46.99 -4.47
CA VAL A 227 9.19 45.97 -5.33
C VAL A 227 9.04 46.33 -6.80
N ASP A 228 10.08 46.13 -7.58
CA ASP A 228 10.07 46.21 -9.04
C ASP A 228 9.47 44.91 -9.62
N LEU A 229 8.15 44.86 -9.74
CA LEU A 229 7.44 43.70 -10.28
C LEU A 229 7.84 43.43 -11.75
N GLU A 230 8.06 44.46 -12.55
CA GLU A 230 8.48 44.32 -13.97
C GLU A 230 9.85 43.67 -14.06
N GLY A 231 10.79 44.07 -13.21
CA GLY A 231 12.11 43.47 -13.09
C GLY A 231 12.04 42.01 -12.64
N ILE A 232 11.15 41.66 -11.68
CA ILE A 232 10.93 40.28 -11.27
C ILE A 232 10.38 39.41 -12.43
N LEU A 233 9.38 39.94 -13.16
CA LEU A 233 8.83 39.23 -14.32
C LEU A 233 9.87 39.07 -15.43
N ALA A 234 10.70 40.08 -15.69
CA ALA A 234 11.79 39.99 -16.65
C ALA A 234 12.81 38.87 -16.25
N VAL A 235 13.16 38.78 -14.95
CA VAL A 235 14.00 37.66 -14.46
C VAL A 235 13.29 36.32 -14.65
N ALA A 236 11.98 36.21 -14.36
CA ALA A 236 11.24 34.95 -14.53
C ALA A 236 11.22 34.48 -16.00
N GLU A 237 11.16 35.42 -16.96
CA GLU A 237 11.18 35.14 -18.40
C GLU A 237 12.56 34.69 -18.91
N THR A 238 13.64 34.86 -18.15
CA THR A 238 14.97 34.32 -18.49
C THR A 238 15.07 32.81 -18.33
N ALA A 239 14.13 32.21 -17.59
CA ALA A 239 14.09 30.76 -17.39
C ALA A 239 14.09 30.03 -18.74
N PRO A 240 14.96 29.04 -18.96
CA PRO A 240 14.97 28.26 -20.19
C PRO A 240 13.77 27.32 -20.23
N GLU A 241 13.35 26.90 -21.40
CA GLU A 241 12.33 25.85 -21.54
C GLU A 241 12.83 24.54 -20.91
N LEU A 242 11.97 23.91 -20.10
CA LEU A 242 12.26 22.62 -19.51
C LEU A 242 11.99 21.52 -20.52
N GLN A 243 12.98 20.71 -20.75
CA GLN A 243 12.82 19.43 -21.44
C GLN A 243 12.47 18.39 -20.37
N THR A 244 11.32 17.79 -20.51
CA THR A 244 10.92 16.60 -19.75
C THR A 244 11.33 15.37 -20.56
N GLY A 245 11.93 14.38 -19.91
CA GLY A 245 12.15 13.07 -20.53
C GLY A 245 10.83 12.42 -20.94
N GLU A 246 10.89 11.39 -21.79
CA GLU A 246 9.71 10.55 -22.02
C GLU A 246 9.36 9.86 -20.68
N SER A 247 8.42 10.42 -19.94
CA SER A 247 7.82 9.74 -18.79
C SER A 247 7.19 8.46 -19.31
N GLY A 248 7.55 7.30 -18.77
CA GLY A 248 6.85 6.05 -19.05
C GLY A 248 5.34 6.27 -18.89
N SER A 249 4.52 5.62 -19.71
CA SER A 249 3.07 5.73 -19.57
C SER A 249 2.65 5.25 -18.19
N LEU A 250 2.02 6.13 -17.41
CA LEU A 250 1.44 5.75 -16.11
C LEU A 250 0.38 4.66 -16.33
N PRO A 251 0.36 3.61 -15.51
CA PRO A 251 -0.71 2.64 -15.54
C PRO A 251 -2.03 3.30 -15.13
N VAL A 252 -3.10 2.97 -15.84
CA VAL A 252 -4.45 3.52 -15.59
C VAL A 252 -5.43 2.38 -15.41
N LEU A 253 -6.33 2.49 -14.43
CA LEU A 253 -7.37 1.49 -14.17
C LEU A 253 -8.32 1.34 -15.37
N SER A 254 -8.85 0.15 -15.55
CA SER A 254 -9.88 -0.13 -16.55
C SER A 254 -11.24 0.44 -16.16
N THR A 255 -11.51 0.56 -14.86
CA THR A 255 -12.75 1.09 -14.30
C THR A 255 -12.45 2.17 -13.27
N LYS A 256 -13.32 3.18 -13.18
CA LYS A 256 -13.18 4.26 -12.20
C LYS A 256 -13.50 3.76 -10.80
N VAL A 257 -12.64 4.05 -9.82
CA VAL A 257 -12.83 3.73 -8.40
C VAL A 257 -13.04 5.00 -7.57
N ARG A 258 -13.79 4.90 -6.48
CA ARG A 258 -14.08 6.01 -5.56
C ARG A 258 -13.25 5.87 -4.29
N ILE A 259 -12.40 6.85 -4.03
CA ILE A 259 -11.49 6.86 -2.89
C ILE A 259 -11.97 7.91 -1.88
N ALA A 260 -12.42 7.46 -0.72
CA ALA A 260 -12.70 8.35 0.40
C ALA A 260 -11.38 8.87 0.97
N LEU A 261 -11.18 10.19 0.92
CA LEU A 261 -10.00 10.87 1.48
C LEU A 261 -10.43 11.70 2.68
N ALA A 262 -9.94 11.39 3.89
CA ALA A 262 -10.20 12.22 5.05
C ALA A 262 -9.57 13.61 4.88
N GLN A 263 -10.38 14.64 5.02
CA GLN A 263 -9.96 16.03 4.81
C GLN A 263 -10.78 17.00 5.66
N ASP A 264 -10.26 17.33 6.82
CA ASP A 264 -10.81 18.33 7.73
C ASP A 264 -9.67 18.99 8.54
N GLU A 265 -10.00 19.59 9.69
CA GLU A 265 -9.06 20.24 10.58
C GLU A 265 -8.07 19.26 11.22
N ALA A 266 -8.47 18.01 11.45
CA ALA A 266 -7.63 16.96 12.01
C ALA A 266 -6.76 16.28 10.95
N PHE A 267 -7.22 16.21 9.68
CA PHE A 267 -6.60 15.45 8.60
C PHE A 267 -6.36 16.33 7.38
N SER A 268 -5.19 16.94 7.29
CA SER A 268 -4.88 17.93 6.23
C SER A 268 -3.53 17.70 5.54
N PHE A 269 -2.71 16.73 5.98
CA PHE A 269 -1.37 16.49 5.46
C PHE A 269 -1.36 15.41 4.39
N PHE A 270 -1.78 15.81 3.19
CA PHE A 270 -1.72 14.97 1.98
C PHE A 270 -1.18 15.79 0.80
N TYR A 271 -0.19 15.26 0.09
CA TYR A 271 0.42 15.94 -1.05
C TYR A 271 -0.57 16.10 -2.19
N GLU A 272 -0.61 17.29 -2.79
CA GLU A 272 -1.43 17.56 -3.97
C GLU A 272 -1.01 16.69 -5.17
N GLU A 273 0.26 16.37 -5.27
CA GLU A 273 0.83 15.48 -6.28
C GLU A 273 0.28 14.07 -6.12
N ASN A 274 0.23 13.54 -4.90
CA ASN A 274 -0.38 12.24 -4.60
C ASN A 274 -1.88 12.21 -5.00
N ARG A 275 -2.63 13.29 -4.70
CA ARG A 275 -4.04 13.40 -5.12
C ARG A 275 -4.19 13.39 -6.63
N LYS A 276 -3.37 14.16 -7.34
CA LYS A 276 -3.38 14.22 -8.81
C LYS A 276 -2.96 12.90 -9.44
N LEU A 277 -2.01 12.20 -8.84
CA LEU A 277 -1.58 10.89 -9.31
C LEU A 277 -2.72 9.87 -9.22
N LEU A 278 -3.47 9.85 -8.10
CA LEU A 278 -4.69 9.04 -7.97
C LEU A 278 -5.68 9.33 -9.11
N GLU A 279 -5.96 10.61 -9.38
CA GLU A 279 -6.89 11.03 -10.44
C GLU A 279 -6.39 10.65 -11.85
N LYS A 280 -5.09 10.85 -12.13
CA LYS A 280 -4.46 10.45 -13.41
C LYS A 280 -4.53 8.93 -13.63
N MET A 281 -4.47 8.13 -12.57
CA MET A 281 -4.58 6.66 -12.64
C MET A 281 -6.02 6.14 -12.68
N GLY A 282 -7.04 7.01 -12.63
CA GLY A 282 -8.45 6.62 -12.79
C GLY A 282 -9.28 6.60 -11.49
N ALA A 283 -8.80 7.19 -10.39
CA ALA A 283 -9.58 7.35 -9.18
C ALA A 283 -10.45 8.62 -9.19
N GLU A 284 -11.59 8.56 -8.54
CA GLU A 284 -12.38 9.71 -8.11
C GLU A 284 -12.13 9.92 -6.62
N VAL A 285 -11.50 11.04 -6.27
CA VAL A 285 -11.23 11.37 -4.88
C VAL A 285 -12.44 12.06 -4.26
N CYS A 286 -13.02 11.44 -3.23
CA CYS A 286 -14.21 11.90 -2.51
C CYS A 286 -13.78 12.35 -1.09
N PRO A 287 -13.62 13.66 -0.84
CA PRO A 287 -13.27 14.14 0.49
C PRO A 287 -14.42 13.92 1.48
N PHE A 288 -14.07 13.60 2.74
CA PHE A 288 -15.00 13.50 3.86
C PHE A 288 -14.33 13.98 5.15
N SER A 289 -15.13 14.33 6.15
CA SER A 289 -14.64 14.79 7.44
C SER A 289 -14.87 13.77 8.56
N PRO A 290 -13.84 13.14 9.11
CA PRO A 290 -14.00 12.32 10.31
C PRO A 290 -14.59 13.05 11.53
N ILE A 291 -14.45 14.38 11.61
CA ILE A 291 -15.02 15.18 12.69
C ILE A 291 -16.52 15.45 12.45
N HIS A 292 -16.90 15.87 11.23
CA HIS A 292 -18.22 16.48 10.96
C HIS A 292 -19.21 15.55 10.27
N ASP A 293 -18.75 14.60 9.46
CA ASP A 293 -19.59 13.67 8.74
C ASP A 293 -19.95 12.46 9.61
N GLN A 294 -21.14 11.91 9.40
CA GLN A 294 -21.62 10.74 10.14
C GLN A 294 -21.34 9.43 9.39
N GLU A 295 -21.13 9.52 8.07
CA GLU A 295 -20.96 8.37 7.18
C GLU A 295 -19.82 8.60 6.19
N LEU A 296 -19.21 7.51 5.73
CA LEU A 296 -18.29 7.54 4.60
C LEU A 296 -19.04 7.91 3.31
N PRO A 297 -18.38 8.52 2.31
CA PRO A 297 -19.00 8.78 1.01
C PRO A 297 -19.62 7.50 0.42
N GLU A 298 -20.80 7.63 -0.16
CA GLU A 298 -21.47 6.51 -0.81
C GLU A 298 -20.57 5.85 -1.87
N GLU A 299 -20.71 4.53 -2.00
CA GLU A 299 -19.97 3.74 -2.99
C GLU A 299 -18.45 3.85 -2.88
N THR A 300 -17.92 4.07 -1.68
CA THR A 300 -16.46 4.07 -1.42
C THR A 300 -15.85 2.70 -1.74
N ASP A 301 -14.76 2.72 -2.51
CA ASP A 301 -14.00 1.54 -2.92
C ASP A 301 -12.64 1.42 -2.24
N GLY A 302 -12.15 2.51 -1.64
CA GLY A 302 -10.92 2.56 -0.85
C GLY A 302 -10.88 3.76 0.08
N LEU A 303 -10.11 3.68 1.16
CA LEU A 303 -10.03 4.69 2.21
C LEU A 303 -8.60 5.20 2.37
N ILE A 304 -8.43 6.52 2.38
CA ILE A 304 -7.16 7.18 2.72
C ILE A 304 -7.37 8.09 3.93
N LEU A 305 -6.62 7.84 4.99
CA LEU A 305 -6.55 8.63 6.22
C LEU A 305 -5.16 9.28 6.28
N PRO A 306 -4.99 10.51 5.81
CA PRO A 306 -3.69 11.17 5.77
C PRO A 306 -3.24 11.67 7.14
N GLY A 307 -2.07 12.28 7.20
CA GLY A 307 -1.58 12.95 8.40
C GLY A 307 -2.34 14.21 8.76
N GLY A 308 -1.99 14.77 9.91
CA GLY A 308 -2.57 15.98 10.48
C GLY A 308 -2.32 16.08 11.97
N TYR A 309 -3.25 16.71 12.68
CA TYR A 309 -3.21 16.90 14.12
C TYR A 309 -4.45 16.33 14.82
N PRO A 310 -4.70 15.00 14.75
CA PRO A 310 -5.88 14.39 15.36
C PRO A 310 -5.93 14.60 16.89
N GLU A 311 -4.78 14.76 17.54
CA GLU A 311 -4.70 15.03 18.98
C GLU A 311 -5.39 16.32 19.40
N LEU A 312 -5.37 17.36 18.55
CA LEU A 312 -6.02 18.63 18.84
C LEU A 312 -7.54 18.55 18.77
N TYR A 313 -8.06 17.54 18.08
CA TYR A 313 -9.48 17.30 17.86
C TYR A 313 -9.93 15.93 18.42
N ALA A 314 -9.12 15.37 19.34
CA ALA A 314 -9.33 14.02 19.86
C ALA A 314 -10.69 13.82 20.54
N GLU A 315 -11.22 14.83 21.24
CA GLU A 315 -12.54 14.81 21.86
C GLU A 315 -13.65 14.70 20.79
N ALA A 316 -13.62 15.54 19.76
CA ALA A 316 -14.61 15.52 18.68
C ALA A 316 -14.58 14.23 17.87
N LEU A 317 -13.36 13.72 17.58
CA LEU A 317 -13.17 12.43 16.90
C LEU A 317 -13.70 11.27 17.76
N SER A 318 -13.49 11.32 19.09
CA SER A 318 -13.96 10.30 20.03
C SER A 318 -15.49 10.28 20.13
N GLU A 319 -16.13 11.44 20.10
CA GLU A 319 -17.60 11.58 20.18
C GLU A 319 -18.33 11.17 18.90
N ASN A 320 -17.65 11.17 17.75
CA ASN A 320 -18.25 10.73 16.49
C ASN A 320 -18.27 9.19 16.36
N HIS A 321 -19.10 8.56 17.17
CA HIS A 321 -19.23 7.09 17.22
C HIS A 321 -19.62 6.46 15.86
N SER A 322 -20.47 7.13 15.08
CA SER A 322 -20.92 6.63 13.78
C SER A 322 -19.75 6.49 12.82
N MET A 323 -18.96 7.54 12.63
CA MET A 323 -17.81 7.53 11.74
C MET A 323 -16.72 6.57 12.21
N ARG A 324 -16.42 6.53 13.53
CA ARG A 324 -15.47 5.57 14.10
C ARG A 324 -15.85 4.12 13.77
N ASN A 325 -17.15 3.77 13.93
CA ASN A 325 -17.65 2.43 13.60
C ASN A 325 -17.57 2.12 12.11
N GLN A 326 -17.84 3.08 11.23
CA GLN A 326 -17.75 2.87 9.79
C GLN A 326 -16.29 2.68 9.35
N VAL A 327 -15.35 3.48 9.85
CA VAL A 327 -13.91 3.33 9.58
C VAL A 327 -13.41 1.97 10.07
N ARG A 328 -13.79 1.54 11.29
CA ARG A 328 -13.45 0.22 11.81
C ARG A 328 -13.98 -0.90 10.92
N LYS A 329 -15.26 -0.87 10.55
CA LYS A 329 -15.87 -1.87 9.65
C LYS A 329 -15.21 -1.91 8.27
N ALA A 330 -14.79 -0.76 7.73
CA ALA A 330 -14.05 -0.69 6.48
C ALA A 330 -12.71 -1.43 6.59
N CYS A 331 -11.98 -1.24 7.69
CA CYS A 331 -10.70 -1.91 7.95
C CYS A 331 -10.88 -3.43 8.17
N GLU A 332 -11.92 -3.85 8.89
CA GLU A 332 -12.24 -5.27 9.15
C GLU A 332 -12.76 -5.97 7.89
N GLY A 333 -13.44 -5.23 7.00
CA GLY A 333 -14.16 -5.74 5.83
C GLY A 333 -13.37 -5.86 4.54
N SER A 334 -12.04 -5.94 4.58
CA SER A 334 -11.14 -6.02 3.41
C SER A 334 -11.23 -4.85 2.40
N MET A 335 -11.78 -3.70 2.78
CA MET A 335 -11.63 -2.47 2.01
C MET A 335 -10.14 -2.06 2.02
N PRO A 336 -9.55 -1.68 0.88
CA PRO A 336 -8.18 -1.16 0.87
C PRO A 336 -8.05 0.15 1.65
N VAL A 337 -7.11 0.19 2.61
CA VAL A 337 -6.90 1.33 3.52
C VAL A 337 -5.45 1.77 3.51
N LEU A 338 -5.23 3.08 3.29
CA LEU A 338 -3.96 3.76 3.52
C LEU A 338 -4.12 4.71 4.72
N ALA A 339 -3.24 4.60 5.72
CA ALA A 339 -3.28 5.51 6.86
C ALA A 339 -1.87 5.98 7.22
N GLU A 340 -1.66 7.30 7.20
CA GLU A 340 -0.36 7.93 7.47
C GLU A 340 -0.42 8.78 8.72
N CYS A 341 0.57 8.69 9.60
CA CYS A 341 0.81 9.55 10.77
C CYS A 341 -0.46 9.80 11.62
N GLY A 342 -1.13 10.94 11.46
CA GLY A 342 -2.38 11.26 12.16
C GLY A 342 -3.50 10.25 11.85
N GLY A 343 -3.63 9.82 10.60
CA GLY A 343 -4.57 8.77 10.18
C GLY A 343 -4.27 7.42 10.84
N PHE A 344 -2.99 7.08 11.00
CA PHE A 344 -2.57 5.89 11.72
C PHE A 344 -2.91 5.97 13.21
N LEU A 345 -2.73 7.14 13.85
CA LEU A 345 -3.16 7.37 15.24
C LEU A 345 -4.68 7.22 15.39
N TYR A 346 -5.46 7.68 14.43
CA TYR A 346 -6.93 7.55 14.46
C TYR A 346 -7.41 6.08 14.34
N LEU A 347 -6.65 5.21 13.70
CA LEU A 347 -6.98 3.77 13.62
C LEU A 347 -6.71 3.01 14.92
N GLN A 348 -5.93 3.56 15.86
CA GLN A 348 -5.62 2.91 17.14
C GLN A 348 -6.88 2.75 18.01
N LYS A 349 -6.78 1.94 19.06
CA LYS A 349 -7.84 1.78 20.05
C LYS A 349 -8.14 3.10 20.78
N ASN A 350 -7.08 3.78 21.20
CA ASN A 350 -7.18 5.07 21.89
C ASN A 350 -5.98 5.97 21.59
N LEU A 351 -6.11 7.26 21.93
CA LEU A 351 -5.07 8.28 21.85
C LEU A 351 -5.00 9.05 23.19
N THR A 352 -3.83 9.05 23.81
CA THR A 352 -3.57 9.83 25.04
C THR A 352 -2.86 11.14 24.71
N TYR A 353 -3.50 12.26 25.04
CA TYR A 353 -3.00 13.61 24.85
C TYR A 353 -3.25 14.47 26.10
N GLU A 354 -2.24 15.20 26.59
CA GLU A 354 -2.29 16.06 27.79
C GLU A 354 -2.90 15.36 29.02
N GLY A 355 -2.61 14.05 29.17
CA GLY A 355 -3.08 13.25 30.31
C GLY A 355 -4.52 12.77 30.23
N LYS A 356 -5.24 13.03 29.13
CA LYS A 356 -6.56 12.48 28.81
C LYS A 356 -6.44 11.40 27.75
N THR A 357 -7.26 10.36 27.87
CA THR A 357 -7.34 9.28 26.88
C THR A 357 -8.69 9.36 26.16
N PHE A 358 -8.64 9.31 24.84
CA PHE A 358 -9.79 9.41 23.94
C PHE A 358 -9.87 8.14 23.10
N ASP A 359 -11.07 7.57 22.97
CA ASP A 359 -11.29 6.44 22.07
C ASP A 359 -11.15 6.87 20.63
N MET A 360 -10.45 6.07 19.82
CA MET A 360 -10.30 6.27 18.39
C MET A 360 -11.10 5.21 17.60
N ALA A 361 -10.84 5.01 16.32
CA ALA A 361 -11.61 4.06 15.51
C ALA A 361 -11.53 2.62 16.01
N GLY A 362 -10.43 2.23 16.68
CA GLY A 362 -10.26 0.90 17.25
C GLY A 362 -10.16 -0.21 16.20
N ALA A 363 -9.68 0.13 15.00
CA ALA A 363 -9.41 -0.83 13.94
C ALA A 363 -8.07 -1.57 14.15
N LEU A 364 -7.16 -0.97 14.93
CA LEU A 364 -5.88 -1.55 15.33
C LEU A 364 -5.83 -1.68 16.86
N ASP A 365 -5.28 -2.80 17.33
CA ASP A 365 -5.13 -3.05 18.78
C ASP A 365 -3.85 -2.42 19.32
N GLY A 366 -3.79 -1.09 19.26
CA GLY A 366 -2.66 -0.29 19.75
C GLY A 366 -3.14 0.97 20.46
N GLU A 367 -2.22 1.63 21.15
CA GLU A 367 -2.45 2.85 21.93
C GLU A 367 -1.50 3.95 21.45
N GLY A 368 -2.06 5.08 21.04
CA GLY A 368 -1.31 6.28 20.68
C GLY A 368 -1.03 7.16 21.88
N PHE A 369 0.17 7.73 21.98
CA PHE A 369 0.54 8.61 23.09
C PHE A 369 1.55 9.68 22.70
N GLN A 370 1.48 10.83 23.40
CA GLN A 370 2.40 11.94 23.23
C GLN A 370 3.79 11.62 23.80
N THR A 371 4.85 12.02 23.11
CA THR A 371 6.25 11.88 23.53
C THR A 371 6.85 13.24 23.96
N LYS A 372 7.91 13.21 24.76
CA LYS A 372 8.58 14.42 25.25
C LYS A 372 9.40 15.18 24.20
N SER A 373 9.75 14.49 23.11
CA SER A 373 10.54 15.05 22.01
C SER A 373 10.13 14.36 20.71
N SER A 374 10.50 14.92 19.55
CA SER A 374 10.29 14.24 18.26
C SER A 374 10.92 12.85 18.29
N VAL A 375 10.12 11.84 17.94
CA VAL A 375 10.54 10.42 17.94
C VAL A 375 11.39 10.11 16.72
N ARG A 376 10.87 10.53 15.53
CA ARG A 376 11.51 10.35 14.24
C ARG A 376 11.35 11.62 13.43
N PHE A 377 12.40 11.97 12.70
CA PHE A 377 12.43 13.20 11.93
C PHE A 377 13.19 13.03 10.61
N GLY A 378 12.70 13.69 9.56
CA GLY A 378 13.36 13.86 8.27
C GLY A 378 13.05 12.74 7.27
N TYR A 379 13.75 12.78 6.16
CA TYR A 379 13.57 11.86 5.03
C TYR A 379 13.84 10.40 5.38
N LEU A 380 13.23 9.50 4.58
CA LEU A 380 13.44 8.05 4.67
C LEU A 380 13.21 7.39 3.30
N ASP A 381 13.88 6.25 3.11
CA ASP A 381 13.55 5.24 2.12
C ASP A 381 12.92 4.06 2.87
N ALA A 382 11.71 3.65 2.51
CA ALA A 382 11.02 2.53 3.13
C ALA A 382 10.85 1.39 2.13
N ALA A 383 11.20 0.17 2.53
CA ALA A 383 11.06 -1.03 1.72
C ALA A 383 10.15 -2.06 2.44
N ALA A 384 9.25 -2.68 1.68
CA ALA A 384 8.35 -3.71 2.20
C ALA A 384 9.13 -4.99 2.53
N GLU A 385 9.00 -5.51 3.74
CA GLU A 385 9.62 -6.75 4.21
C GLU A 385 8.86 -8.00 3.72
N LYS A 386 7.59 -7.86 3.43
CA LYS A 386 6.68 -8.93 3.01
C LYS A 386 5.73 -8.46 1.93
N PRO A 387 5.13 -9.36 1.13
CA PRO A 387 4.10 -9.01 0.17
C PRO A 387 2.82 -8.49 0.85
N GLY A 388 2.08 -7.61 0.17
CA GLY A 388 0.82 -7.06 0.66
C GLY A 388 0.19 -6.06 -0.32
N LEU A 389 -0.52 -5.07 0.20
CA LEU A 389 -1.32 -4.09 -0.56
C LEU A 389 -0.55 -3.40 -1.70
N PHE A 390 0.74 -3.13 -1.52
CA PHE A 390 1.58 -2.45 -2.52
C PHE A 390 2.33 -3.39 -3.47
N GLY A 391 2.11 -4.69 -3.39
CA GLY A 391 2.74 -5.69 -4.24
C GLY A 391 3.68 -6.63 -3.51
N ASP A 392 4.77 -7.01 -4.16
CA ASP A 392 5.73 -7.99 -3.66
C ASP A 392 6.67 -7.41 -2.59
N ALA A 393 7.34 -8.28 -1.82
CA ALA A 393 8.40 -7.86 -0.91
C ALA A 393 9.54 -7.14 -1.66
N GLY A 394 10.19 -6.18 -1.00
CA GLY A 394 11.28 -5.39 -1.57
C GLY A 394 10.84 -4.17 -2.37
N VAL A 395 9.52 -3.98 -2.65
CA VAL A 395 9.06 -2.70 -3.22
C VAL A 395 9.39 -1.56 -2.26
N SER A 396 9.89 -0.44 -2.79
CA SER A 396 10.37 0.67 -1.96
C SER A 396 9.77 2.00 -2.38
N ILE A 397 9.63 2.91 -1.41
CA ILE A 397 9.06 4.24 -1.59
C ILE A 397 9.81 5.25 -0.71
N ARG A 398 9.91 6.49 -1.21
CA ARG A 398 10.46 7.61 -0.44
C ARG A 398 9.37 8.36 0.29
N GLY A 399 9.75 8.85 1.47
CA GLY A 399 8.87 9.61 2.32
C GLY A 399 9.64 10.39 3.38
N HIS A 400 8.89 10.88 4.35
CA HIS A 400 9.46 11.54 5.51
C HIS A 400 8.63 11.25 6.75
N GLU A 401 9.18 11.51 7.91
CA GLU A 401 8.48 11.50 9.20
C GLU A 401 8.77 12.78 9.98
N PHE A 402 7.76 13.26 10.67
CA PHE A 402 7.89 14.31 11.64
C PHE A 402 6.72 14.26 12.64
N HIS A 403 6.94 13.64 13.80
CA HIS A 403 5.88 13.47 14.79
C HIS A 403 6.42 13.50 16.23
N TYR A 404 5.55 13.97 17.15
CA TYR A 404 5.74 14.02 18.60
C TYR A 404 4.87 12.98 19.33
N PHE A 405 4.31 12.05 18.57
CA PHE A 405 3.53 10.94 19.08
C PHE A 405 4.22 9.61 18.72
N ASP A 406 3.92 8.59 19.48
CA ASP A 406 4.29 7.22 19.17
C ASP A 406 3.11 6.30 19.49
N CYS A 407 3.20 5.01 19.14
CA CYS A 407 2.19 4.05 19.53
C CYS A 407 2.83 2.75 20.04
N SER A 408 2.03 1.95 20.76
CA SER A 408 2.49 0.68 21.34
C SER A 408 2.87 -0.38 20.30
N ASN A 409 2.36 -0.25 19.04
CA ASN A 409 2.68 -1.13 17.93
C ASN A 409 2.83 -0.33 16.64
N ASN A 410 4.07 -0.14 16.19
CA ASN A 410 4.41 0.58 14.95
C ASN A 410 4.42 -0.32 13.69
N GLY A 411 4.19 -1.62 13.84
CA GLY A 411 4.26 -2.60 12.76
C GLY A 411 5.68 -2.99 12.35
N ASP A 412 5.75 -4.01 11.52
CA ASP A 412 6.96 -4.64 11.01
C ASP A 412 6.93 -4.87 9.49
N GLY A 413 5.93 -4.32 8.82
CA GLY A 413 5.70 -4.55 7.40
C GLY A 413 6.72 -3.90 6.48
N PHE A 414 7.40 -2.85 6.96
CA PHE A 414 8.44 -2.13 6.23
C PHE A 414 9.67 -1.89 7.10
N THR A 415 10.84 -1.84 6.45
CA THR A 415 12.04 -1.27 7.03
C THR A 415 12.28 0.12 6.43
N ALA A 416 12.26 1.15 7.28
CA ALA A 416 12.63 2.52 6.93
C ALA A 416 14.10 2.76 7.19
N LYS A 417 14.83 3.33 6.21
CA LYS A 417 16.25 3.69 6.29
C LYS A 417 16.42 5.20 6.17
N LYS A 418 17.20 5.81 7.05
CA LYS A 418 17.50 7.24 6.98
C LYS A 418 18.62 7.50 5.94
N PRO A 419 18.48 8.54 5.07
CA PRO A 419 19.53 8.87 4.12
C PRO A 419 20.80 9.33 4.84
N LEU A 420 21.97 9.05 4.26
CA LEU A 420 23.30 9.38 4.80
C LEU A 420 23.55 8.84 6.22
N SER A 421 22.90 7.74 6.60
CA SER A 421 22.99 7.13 7.92
C SER A 421 22.78 5.61 7.83
N ASP A 422 23.38 4.87 8.75
CA ASP A 422 23.11 3.41 8.89
C ASP A 422 21.87 3.13 9.74
N ARG A 423 21.16 4.18 10.20
CA ARG A 423 19.97 4.05 11.02
C ARG A 423 18.81 3.50 10.21
N SER A 424 18.28 2.36 10.62
CA SER A 424 17.06 1.74 10.11
C SER A 424 16.14 1.32 11.26
N TYR A 425 14.86 1.15 10.97
CA TYR A 425 13.85 0.69 11.94
C TYR A 425 12.63 0.12 11.23
N SER A 426 11.96 -0.80 11.90
CA SER A 426 10.70 -1.39 11.42
C SER A 426 9.54 -0.39 11.59
N CYS A 427 8.63 -0.38 10.64
CA CYS A 427 7.43 0.45 10.64
C CYS A 427 6.32 -0.19 9.79
N MET A 428 5.14 0.39 9.80
CA MET A 428 3.93 0.05 9.06
C MET A 428 3.28 -1.28 9.50
N ILE A 429 2.03 -1.21 9.91
CA ILE A 429 1.11 -2.34 9.89
C ILE A 429 0.78 -2.61 8.43
N TYR A 430 1.07 -3.81 7.92
CA TYR A 430 1.00 -4.10 6.51
C TYR A 430 0.36 -5.46 6.23
N THR A 431 -0.72 -5.45 5.45
CA THR A 431 -1.51 -6.64 5.08
C THR A 431 -1.89 -6.59 3.60
N ALA A 432 -2.67 -7.55 3.12
CA ALA A 432 -3.23 -7.54 1.75
C ALA A 432 -4.12 -6.31 1.46
N HIS A 433 -4.73 -5.72 2.50
CA HIS A 433 -5.72 -4.65 2.34
C HIS A 433 -5.38 -3.38 3.12
N MET A 434 -4.32 -3.34 3.89
CA MET A 434 -3.97 -2.19 4.72
C MET A 434 -2.48 -1.88 4.69
N ALA A 435 -2.17 -0.58 4.59
CA ALA A 435 -0.85 -0.02 4.90
C ALA A 435 -1.04 1.17 5.84
N ALA A 436 -0.61 1.03 7.10
CA ALA A 436 -0.84 2.03 8.15
C ALA A 436 0.41 2.24 9.01
N GLY A 437 0.88 3.48 9.15
CA GLY A 437 2.08 3.81 9.93
C GLY A 437 2.36 5.31 10.02
N PHE A 438 3.46 5.68 10.67
CA PHE A 438 3.86 7.09 10.80
C PHE A 438 4.46 7.72 9.54
N PRO A 439 5.16 6.98 8.63
CA PRO A 439 5.69 7.57 7.41
C PRO A 439 4.63 8.26 6.56
N HIS A 440 4.99 9.42 6.01
CA HIS A 440 4.27 10.10 4.94
C HIS A 440 4.94 9.78 3.63
N PHE A 441 4.25 9.13 2.72
CA PHE A 441 4.80 8.70 1.44
C PHE A 441 4.55 9.71 0.31
N TYR A 442 5.54 9.85 -0.56
CA TYR A 442 5.42 10.62 -1.79
C TYR A 442 5.29 9.64 -2.96
N TYR A 443 4.06 9.38 -3.40
CA TYR A 443 3.75 8.28 -4.33
C TYR A 443 4.32 8.48 -5.74
N GLU A 444 4.64 9.71 -6.14
CA GLU A 444 5.38 9.96 -7.39
C GLU A 444 6.81 9.37 -7.36
N SER A 445 7.34 8.98 -6.19
CA SER A 445 8.62 8.27 -6.06
C SER A 445 8.54 6.81 -6.49
N ASN A 446 7.35 6.21 -6.44
CA ASN A 446 7.03 4.88 -6.94
C ASN A 446 5.52 4.77 -7.28
N PRO A 447 5.10 5.21 -8.47
CA PRO A 447 3.70 5.17 -8.88
C PRO A 447 3.07 3.76 -8.91
N GLU A 448 3.86 2.72 -9.15
CA GLU A 448 3.38 1.33 -9.19
C GLU A 448 2.80 0.88 -7.84
N MET A 449 3.34 1.38 -6.71
CA MET A 449 2.78 1.08 -5.39
C MET A 449 1.36 1.66 -5.25
N LEU A 450 1.15 2.89 -5.69
CA LEU A 450 -0.18 3.50 -5.67
C LEU A 450 -1.14 2.79 -6.64
N TYR A 451 -0.64 2.36 -7.80
CA TYR A 451 -1.42 1.58 -8.75
C TYR A 451 -1.87 0.23 -8.16
N SER A 452 -1.00 -0.45 -7.40
CA SER A 452 -1.35 -1.69 -6.70
C SER A 452 -2.49 -1.47 -5.68
N PHE A 453 -2.45 -0.38 -4.91
CA PHE A 453 -3.56 0.03 -4.05
C PHE A 453 -4.86 0.25 -4.85
N LEU A 454 -4.79 0.96 -5.96
CA LEU A 454 -5.96 1.22 -6.81
C LEU A 454 -6.53 -0.06 -7.43
N ARG A 455 -5.68 -1.02 -7.81
CA ARG A 455 -6.13 -2.35 -8.27
C ARG A 455 -6.86 -3.12 -7.18
N ALA A 456 -6.41 -3.03 -5.94
CA ALA A 456 -7.14 -3.61 -4.80
C ALA A 456 -8.51 -2.93 -4.62
N CYS A 457 -8.60 -1.60 -4.80
CA CYS A 457 -9.87 -0.87 -4.79
C CYS A 457 -10.80 -1.30 -5.94
N GLU A 458 -10.26 -1.53 -7.14
CA GLU A 458 -11.02 -2.06 -8.28
C GLU A 458 -11.59 -3.46 -7.98
N SER A 459 -10.79 -4.32 -7.35
CA SER A 459 -11.22 -5.64 -6.88
C SER A 459 -12.35 -5.52 -5.83
N TYR A 460 -12.17 -4.65 -4.84
CA TYR A 460 -13.20 -4.41 -3.81
C TYR A 460 -14.49 -3.86 -4.42
N ARG A 461 -14.41 -2.90 -5.35
CA ARG A 461 -15.54 -2.36 -6.10
C ARG A 461 -16.33 -3.47 -6.82
N ALA A 462 -15.63 -4.36 -7.52
CA ALA A 462 -16.26 -5.48 -8.22
C ALA A 462 -17.06 -6.36 -7.26
N GLY A 463 -16.50 -6.68 -6.09
CA GLY A 463 -17.18 -7.45 -5.05
C GLY A 463 -18.40 -6.74 -4.48
N ARG A 464 -18.29 -5.42 -4.21
CA ARG A 464 -19.41 -4.60 -3.71
C ARG A 464 -20.57 -4.57 -4.72
N LEU A 465 -20.27 -4.40 -6.01
CA LEU A 465 -21.28 -4.40 -7.07
C LEU A 465 -21.90 -5.78 -7.27
N ALA A 466 -21.11 -6.85 -7.20
CA ALA A 466 -21.63 -8.22 -7.26
C ALA A 466 -22.59 -8.50 -6.09
N LYS A 467 -22.27 -8.05 -4.88
CA LYS A 467 -23.16 -8.18 -3.72
C LYS A 467 -24.46 -7.40 -3.93
N LYS A 468 -24.38 -6.16 -4.41
CA LYS A 468 -25.55 -5.32 -4.74
C LYS A 468 -26.44 -6.01 -5.79
N HIS A 469 -25.83 -6.66 -6.80
CA HIS A 469 -26.56 -7.43 -7.80
C HIS A 469 -27.26 -8.64 -7.18
N LEU A 470 -26.56 -9.47 -6.36
CA LEU A 470 -27.14 -10.60 -5.64
C LEU A 470 -28.32 -10.21 -4.76
N ASP A 471 -28.24 -9.06 -4.10
CA ASP A 471 -29.32 -8.51 -3.27
C ASP A 471 -30.52 -8.01 -4.13
N SER A 472 -30.30 -7.68 -5.41
CA SER A 472 -31.37 -7.26 -6.35
C SER A 472 -32.10 -8.44 -7.01
N ILE A 473 -31.49 -9.63 -7.07
CA ILE A 473 -32.10 -10.83 -7.65
C ILE A 473 -33.32 -11.23 -6.80
N ALA A 474 -34.41 -11.67 -7.48
CA ALA A 474 -35.70 -11.99 -6.85
C ALA A 474 -35.66 -13.26 -5.98
N LYS A 475 -34.84 -13.24 -4.95
CA LYS A 475 -34.67 -14.29 -3.93
C LYS A 475 -34.49 -13.66 -2.54
N PRO A 476 -34.70 -14.38 -1.43
CA PRO A 476 -34.36 -13.87 -0.11
C PRO A 476 -32.88 -13.49 -0.05
N ILE A 477 -32.59 -12.39 0.64
CA ILE A 477 -31.21 -11.91 0.82
C ILE A 477 -30.34 -13.01 1.48
N ASP A 478 -29.12 -13.21 1.01
CA ASP A 478 -28.13 -14.20 1.50
C ASP A 478 -28.62 -15.67 1.49
N SER A 479 -29.67 -15.99 0.73
CA SER A 479 -30.30 -17.31 0.77
C SER A 479 -29.48 -18.45 0.19
N LEU A 480 -28.43 -18.17 -0.61
CA LEU A 480 -27.49 -19.17 -1.09
C LEU A 480 -26.22 -19.25 -0.21
N GLY A 481 -26.14 -18.40 0.85
CA GLY A 481 -25.07 -18.42 1.83
C GLY A 481 -23.67 -18.33 1.21
N LEU A 482 -22.75 -19.21 1.62
CA LEU A 482 -21.35 -19.19 1.17
C LEU A 482 -21.16 -19.26 -0.36
N LEU A 483 -22.15 -19.74 -1.11
CA LEU A 483 -22.06 -19.75 -2.57
C LEU A 483 -22.15 -18.33 -3.15
N GLU A 484 -22.90 -17.43 -2.52
CA GLU A 484 -22.91 -16.01 -2.90
C GLU A 484 -21.56 -15.35 -2.65
N ASP A 485 -20.93 -15.63 -1.50
CA ASP A 485 -19.61 -15.10 -1.15
C ASP A 485 -18.54 -15.57 -2.16
N MET A 486 -18.66 -16.81 -2.66
CA MET A 486 -17.76 -17.34 -3.70
C MET A 486 -17.96 -16.65 -5.04
N VAL A 487 -19.20 -16.36 -5.45
CA VAL A 487 -19.47 -15.59 -6.67
C VAL A 487 -18.92 -14.17 -6.53
N VAL A 488 -19.11 -13.52 -5.39
CA VAL A 488 -18.52 -12.21 -5.09
C VAL A 488 -16.99 -12.27 -5.20
N LYS A 489 -16.36 -13.32 -4.64
CA LYS A 489 -14.90 -13.51 -4.75
C LYS A 489 -14.45 -13.70 -6.20
N LEU A 490 -15.20 -14.45 -7.02
CA LEU A 490 -14.89 -14.58 -8.45
C LEU A 490 -15.00 -13.24 -9.19
N CYS A 491 -15.97 -12.39 -8.85
CA CYS A 491 -16.05 -11.02 -9.38
C CYS A 491 -14.84 -10.18 -8.94
N ARG A 492 -14.41 -10.30 -7.69
CA ARG A 492 -13.20 -9.61 -7.16
C ARG A 492 -11.94 -10.02 -7.91
N ILE A 493 -11.73 -11.33 -8.15
CA ILE A 493 -10.57 -11.84 -8.91
C ILE A 493 -10.57 -11.28 -10.32
N GLY A 494 -11.74 -11.26 -10.99
CA GLY A 494 -11.90 -10.70 -12.33
C GLY A 494 -11.90 -9.17 -12.40
N ARG A 495 -11.99 -8.48 -11.25
CA ARG A 495 -12.20 -7.02 -11.15
C ARG A 495 -13.35 -6.53 -12.04
N SER A 496 -14.42 -7.31 -12.08
CA SER A 496 -15.56 -7.11 -12.97
C SER A 496 -16.86 -7.48 -12.26
N GLU A 497 -17.98 -6.84 -12.65
CA GLU A 497 -19.32 -7.26 -12.23
C GLU A 497 -19.70 -8.65 -12.75
N LYS A 498 -19.01 -9.12 -13.81
CA LYS A 498 -19.14 -10.50 -14.28
C LYS A 498 -18.16 -11.39 -13.52
N PRO A 499 -18.64 -12.54 -13.01
CA PRO A 499 -17.75 -13.49 -12.34
C PRO A 499 -16.61 -13.96 -13.24
N TYR A 500 -15.48 -14.26 -12.61
CA TYR A 500 -14.35 -14.86 -13.32
C TYR A 500 -14.75 -16.17 -14.00
N PRO A 501 -14.37 -16.40 -15.27
CA PRO A 501 -14.84 -17.54 -16.04
C PRO A 501 -14.36 -18.89 -15.46
N LEU A 502 -15.18 -19.93 -15.53
CA LEU A 502 -14.92 -21.27 -14.99
C LEU A 502 -14.99 -22.39 -16.05
N GLU A 503 -14.84 -22.05 -17.34
CA GLU A 503 -15.10 -23.01 -18.44
C GLU A 503 -14.04 -24.11 -18.52
N LYS A 504 -12.78 -23.80 -18.27
CA LYS A 504 -11.68 -24.77 -18.38
C LYS A 504 -11.04 -25.01 -17.02
N ARG A 505 -11.22 -26.22 -16.50
CA ARG A 505 -10.93 -26.60 -15.11
C ARG A 505 -9.81 -27.61 -15.07
N ALA A 506 -8.82 -27.44 -14.20
CA ALA A 506 -7.74 -28.40 -13.99
C ALA A 506 -7.59 -28.77 -12.51
N LEU A 507 -7.27 -30.03 -12.25
CA LEU A 507 -6.85 -30.52 -10.93
C LEU A 507 -5.38 -30.97 -11.01
N LEU A 508 -4.53 -30.35 -10.20
CA LEU A 508 -3.16 -30.78 -9.98
C LEU A 508 -3.12 -31.76 -8.80
N VAL A 509 -2.73 -33.01 -9.04
CA VAL A 509 -2.51 -34.00 -7.97
C VAL A 509 -1.01 -34.16 -7.77
N LEU A 510 -0.50 -33.57 -6.68
CA LEU A 510 0.93 -33.52 -6.36
C LEU A 510 1.34 -34.74 -5.53
N CYS A 511 2.36 -35.48 -5.97
CA CYS A 511 2.74 -36.76 -5.40
C CYS A 511 4.16 -36.73 -4.83
N ALA A 512 4.34 -37.17 -3.56
CA ALA A 512 5.66 -37.30 -2.96
C ALA A 512 5.68 -38.35 -1.84
N ASP A 513 6.86 -38.89 -1.53
CA ASP A 513 7.12 -39.82 -0.43
C ASP A 513 7.74 -39.11 0.78
N HIS A 514 7.51 -39.69 1.96
CA HIS A 514 7.89 -39.13 3.25
C HIS A 514 8.79 -40.04 4.06
N GLY A 515 9.93 -39.53 4.55
CA GLY A 515 10.85 -40.27 5.42
C GLY A 515 10.24 -40.66 6.76
N VAL A 516 9.24 -39.92 7.23
CA VAL A 516 8.56 -40.23 8.52
C VAL A 516 7.80 -41.57 8.53
N VAL A 517 7.58 -42.19 7.37
CA VAL A 517 7.02 -43.56 7.26
C VAL A 517 7.83 -44.57 8.06
N GLU A 518 9.16 -44.37 8.24
CA GLU A 518 10.03 -45.17 9.07
C GLU A 518 9.57 -45.24 10.54
N GLU A 519 8.82 -44.29 11.02
CA GLU A 519 8.30 -44.23 12.41
C GLU A 519 7.03 -45.10 12.59
N GLY A 520 6.59 -45.83 11.58
CA GLY A 520 5.41 -46.70 11.64
C GLY A 520 4.09 -45.92 11.82
N VAL A 521 3.99 -44.75 11.21
CA VAL A 521 2.83 -43.83 11.27
C VAL A 521 1.80 -44.09 10.16
N THR A 522 1.98 -45.15 9.39
CA THR A 522 1.14 -45.52 8.25
C THR A 522 0.82 -47.02 8.26
N GLN A 523 -0.23 -47.44 7.54
CA GLN A 523 -0.59 -48.85 7.34
C GLN A 523 0.14 -49.51 6.15
N THR A 524 0.61 -48.69 5.21
CA THR A 524 1.26 -49.11 3.95
C THR A 524 2.63 -48.43 3.83
N ASP A 525 3.46 -48.94 2.96
CA ASP A 525 4.75 -48.32 2.65
C ASP A 525 4.68 -47.38 1.42
N SER A 526 5.77 -46.66 1.18
CA SER A 526 5.88 -45.64 0.12
C SER A 526 5.67 -46.18 -1.32
N SER A 527 5.73 -47.48 -1.56
CA SER A 527 5.52 -48.04 -2.92
C SER A 527 4.11 -47.77 -3.47
N VAL A 528 3.14 -47.59 -2.56
CA VAL A 528 1.74 -47.30 -2.91
C VAL A 528 1.59 -45.91 -3.56
N THR A 529 2.38 -44.91 -3.16
CA THR A 529 2.33 -43.55 -3.73
C THR A 529 2.46 -43.59 -5.26
N ARG A 530 3.47 -44.30 -5.76
CA ARG A 530 3.71 -44.40 -7.20
C ARG A 530 2.58 -45.15 -7.94
N VAL A 531 2.11 -46.29 -7.40
CA VAL A 531 1.03 -47.06 -8.00
C VAL A 531 -0.24 -46.23 -8.18
N VAL A 532 -0.57 -45.40 -7.16
CA VAL A 532 -1.74 -44.53 -7.22
C VAL A 532 -1.52 -43.38 -8.21
N ALA A 533 -0.32 -42.76 -8.22
CA ALA A 533 0.01 -41.71 -9.18
C ALA A 533 -0.10 -42.22 -10.66
N GLU A 534 0.36 -43.43 -10.94
CA GLU A 534 0.19 -44.07 -12.27
C GLU A 534 -1.29 -44.34 -12.60
N ASN A 535 -2.13 -44.66 -11.61
CA ASN A 535 -3.55 -44.87 -11.82
C ASN A 535 -4.28 -43.55 -12.11
N PHE A 536 -3.84 -42.40 -11.56
CA PHE A 536 -4.34 -41.06 -11.96
C PHE A 536 -4.10 -40.86 -13.48
N ALA A 537 -2.89 -41.13 -13.95
CA ALA A 537 -2.56 -40.99 -15.36
C ALA A 537 -3.34 -41.99 -16.26
N LYS A 538 -3.67 -43.19 -15.78
CA LYS A 538 -4.48 -44.18 -16.48
C LYS A 538 -5.99 -43.89 -16.47
N GLY A 539 -6.44 -42.86 -15.70
CA GLY A 539 -7.85 -42.55 -15.59
C GLY A 539 -8.66 -43.54 -14.72
N ASN A 540 -8.02 -44.31 -13.84
CA ASN A 540 -8.62 -45.44 -13.13
C ASN A 540 -8.69 -45.24 -11.59
N SER A 541 -8.73 -44.02 -11.11
CA SER A 541 -8.83 -43.70 -9.68
C SER A 541 -10.16 -43.05 -9.34
N THR A 542 -10.48 -43.00 -8.05
CA THR A 542 -11.70 -42.35 -7.55
C THR A 542 -11.79 -40.91 -8.04
N VAL A 543 -10.67 -40.16 -7.99
CA VAL A 543 -10.65 -38.76 -8.41
C VAL A 543 -10.92 -38.60 -9.93
N ASN A 544 -10.47 -39.56 -10.79
CA ASN A 544 -10.74 -39.47 -12.21
C ASN A 544 -12.24 -39.59 -12.54
N TYR A 545 -12.94 -40.56 -11.92
CA TYR A 545 -14.39 -40.71 -12.11
C TYR A 545 -15.19 -39.50 -11.59
N MET A 546 -14.76 -38.93 -10.46
CA MET A 546 -15.37 -37.68 -9.94
C MET A 546 -15.07 -36.47 -10.82
N ALA A 547 -13.84 -36.38 -11.35
CA ALA A 547 -13.41 -35.29 -12.23
C ALA A 547 -14.18 -35.32 -13.59
N GLU A 548 -14.49 -36.49 -14.12
CA GLU A 548 -15.31 -36.63 -15.32
C GLU A 548 -16.68 -35.99 -15.13
N VAL A 549 -17.33 -36.26 -13.98
CA VAL A 549 -18.63 -35.66 -13.63
C VAL A 549 -18.52 -34.12 -13.40
N ALA A 550 -17.43 -33.64 -12.80
CA ALA A 550 -17.18 -32.24 -12.55
C ALA A 550 -16.67 -31.46 -13.77
N GLY A 551 -16.35 -32.12 -14.86
CA GLY A 551 -15.77 -31.53 -16.08
C GLY A 551 -14.36 -30.96 -15.83
N VAL A 552 -13.51 -31.68 -15.09
CA VAL A 552 -12.17 -31.25 -14.66
C VAL A 552 -11.09 -32.15 -15.23
N ASP A 553 -10.06 -31.59 -15.85
CA ASP A 553 -8.89 -32.31 -16.32
C ASP A 553 -7.91 -32.61 -15.20
N VAL A 554 -7.50 -33.86 -15.01
CA VAL A 554 -6.60 -34.32 -13.95
C VAL A 554 -5.15 -34.36 -14.43
N TYR A 555 -4.24 -33.73 -13.70
CA TYR A 555 -2.81 -33.67 -13.97
C TYR A 555 -2.01 -34.23 -12.79
N PRO A 556 -1.56 -35.49 -12.83
CA PRO A 556 -0.68 -36.03 -11.81
C PRO A 556 0.74 -35.51 -12.00
N VAL A 557 1.39 -35.10 -10.89
CA VAL A 557 2.71 -34.47 -10.86
C VAL A 557 3.59 -35.14 -9.80
N ASP A 558 4.75 -35.64 -10.20
CA ASP A 558 5.78 -36.09 -9.27
C ASP A 558 6.54 -34.90 -8.66
N ALA A 559 6.31 -34.60 -7.40
CA ALA A 559 7.05 -33.63 -6.63
C ALA A 559 8.25 -34.29 -5.90
N GLY A 560 8.18 -35.62 -5.64
CA GLY A 560 9.24 -36.31 -4.89
C GLY A 560 8.95 -37.75 -4.57
N MET A 561 8.47 -38.53 -5.52
CA MET A 561 8.29 -39.99 -5.34
C MET A 561 9.63 -40.73 -5.47
N LYS A 562 9.82 -41.81 -4.72
CA LYS A 562 11.00 -42.71 -4.78
C LYS A 562 10.98 -43.61 -6.01
N GLY A 563 12.16 -43.87 -6.55
CA GLY A 563 12.39 -44.84 -7.66
C GLY A 563 12.45 -44.19 -9.03
N GLU A 564 12.93 -44.99 -9.98
CA GLU A 564 13.08 -44.58 -11.42
C GLU A 564 11.82 -44.94 -12.21
N TYR A 565 11.37 -44.04 -13.07
CA TYR A 565 10.33 -44.22 -14.06
C TYR A 565 10.54 -43.25 -15.23
N TYR A 566 9.73 -43.35 -16.28
CA TYR A 566 9.84 -42.51 -17.46
C TYR A 566 9.62 -41.02 -17.02
N ARG A 567 10.59 -40.18 -17.34
CA ARG A 567 10.62 -38.77 -16.94
C ARG A 567 10.24 -37.88 -18.12
N ASP A 568 9.07 -37.31 -18.07
CA ASP A 568 8.62 -36.25 -18.98
C ASP A 568 8.14 -35.06 -18.15
N ARG A 569 8.72 -33.86 -18.33
CA ARG A 569 8.33 -32.64 -17.62
C ARG A 569 7.01 -32.04 -18.12
N THR A 570 6.54 -32.50 -19.29
CA THR A 570 5.33 -31.95 -19.92
C THR A 570 4.09 -32.32 -19.11
N LEU A 571 3.27 -31.29 -18.77
CA LEU A 571 1.96 -31.54 -18.16
C LEU A 571 1.03 -32.25 -19.15
N ARG A 572 0.70 -33.50 -18.84
CA ARG A 572 -0.20 -34.38 -19.59
C ARG A 572 -1.19 -35.04 -18.64
N ARG A 573 -2.38 -35.37 -19.16
CA ARG A 573 -3.42 -36.07 -18.38
C ARG A 573 -3.17 -37.57 -18.30
N ASP A 574 -2.50 -38.13 -19.31
CA ASP A 574 -2.21 -39.56 -19.50
C ASP A 574 -0.80 -40.01 -19.05
N ALA A 575 -0.07 -39.11 -18.39
CA ALA A 575 1.26 -39.36 -17.82
C ALA A 575 1.52 -38.55 -16.57
N VAL A 576 2.33 -39.09 -15.65
CA VAL A 576 2.79 -38.35 -14.47
C VAL A 576 3.90 -37.38 -14.90
N ALA A 577 3.70 -36.07 -14.70
CA ALA A 577 4.69 -35.05 -15.04
C ALA A 577 5.86 -35.06 -14.05
N ASP A 578 7.10 -35.15 -14.55
CA ASP A 578 8.30 -35.09 -13.69
C ASP A 578 8.66 -33.67 -13.25
N ARG A 579 8.30 -33.32 -12.04
CA ARG A 579 8.71 -32.08 -11.33
C ARG A 579 9.47 -32.40 -10.06
N LYS A 580 10.08 -33.58 -10.03
CA LYS A 580 10.76 -34.16 -8.87
C LYS A 580 11.83 -33.22 -8.31
N ILE A 581 11.73 -32.95 -7.03
CA ILE A 581 12.68 -32.14 -6.27
C ILE A 581 13.75 -33.03 -5.64
N ALA A 582 13.32 -34.15 -5.02
CA ALA A 582 14.17 -35.14 -4.37
C ALA A 582 13.48 -36.51 -4.35
N GLU A 583 14.18 -37.57 -3.92
CA GLU A 583 13.67 -38.93 -3.71
C GLU A 583 12.95 -39.06 -2.35
N GLY A 584 11.86 -38.28 -2.15
CA GLY A 584 11.15 -38.18 -0.89
C GLY A 584 11.81 -37.21 0.10
N THR A 585 11.17 -37.03 1.25
CA THR A 585 11.70 -36.19 2.36
C THR A 585 12.61 -36.97 3.30
N GLY A 586 13.42 -36.26 4.10
CA GLY A 586 14.03 -36.78 5.31
C GLY A 586 12.99 -37.14 6.40
N ASN A 587 13.43 -37.81 7.47
CA ASN A 587 12.58 -38.11 8.61
C ASN A 587 12.51 -36.91 9.56
N LEU A 588 11.44 -36.15 9.48
CA LEU A 588 11.23 -34.87 10.21
C LEU A 588 11.29 -35.03 11.77
N THR A 589 11.26 -36.27 12.29
CA THR A 589 11.48 -36.49 13.72
C THR A 589 12.97 -36.46 14.12
N LYS A 590 13.88 -36.57 13.13
CA LYS A 590 15.34 -36.68 13.34
C LYS A 590 16.12 -35.54 12.68
N GLU A 591 15.63 -35.06 11.54
CA GLU A 591 16.29 -34.06 10.68
C GLU A 591 15.24 -33.20 9.95
N ALA A 592 15.67 -32.17 9.22
CA ALA A 592 14.79 -31.39 8.35
C ALA A 592 14.11 -32.29 7.30
N ALA A 593 12.85 -32.06 7.01
CA ALA A 593 12.13 -32.79 5.96
C ALA A 593 12.76 -32.57 4.58
N MET A 594 13.24 -31.35 4.31
CA MET A 594 13.96 -30.98 3.10
C MET A 594 14.93 -29.81 3.36
N THR A 595 15.90 -29.64 2.48
CA THR A 595 16.78 -28.46 2.58
C THR A 595 16.02 -27.19 2.17
N GLY A 596 16.47 -26.02 2.63
CA GLY A 596 15.91 -24.73 2.22
C GLY A 596 15.93 -24.54 0.69
N GLU A 597 16.95 -25.05 0.00
CA GLU A 597 17.05 -25.05 -1.48
C GLU A 597 15.96 -25.94 -2.11
N GLN A 598 15.71 -27.13 -1.56
CA GLN A 598 14.64 -28.02 -2.05
C GLN A 598 13.26 -27.40 -1.83
N CYS A 599 13.03 -26.77 -0.67
CA CYS A 599 11.79 -26.06 -0.39
C CYS A 599 11.56 -24.94 -1.40
N ARG A 600 12.56 -24.07 -1.61
CA ARG A 600 12.46 -22.98 -2.60
C ARG A 600 12.18 -23.51 -4.01
N ARG A 601 12.85 -24.56 -4.44
CA ARG A 601 12.60 -25.20 -5.74
C ARG A 601 11.18 -25.78 -5.84
N ALA A 602 10.65 -26.38 -4.80
CA ALA A 602 9.28 -26.89 -4.77
C ALA A 602 8.26 -25.74 -4.90
N LEU A 603 8.46 -24.64 -4.20
CA LEU A 603 7.64 -23.42 -4.32
C LEU A 603 7.68 -22.87 -5.76
N GLU A 604 8.86 -22.75 -6.37
CA GLU A 604 8.99 -22.24 -7.75
C GLU A 604 8.39 -23.18 -8.81
N GLU A 605 8.53 -24.50 -8.68
CA GLU A 605 7.85 -25.44 -9.56
C GLU A 605 6.31 -25.33 -9.42
N GLY A 606 5.78 -25.15 -8.21
CA GLY A 606 4.36 -24.91 -7.98
C GLY A 606 3.85 -23.65 -8.71
N LYS A 607 4.58 -22.54 -8.61
CA LYS A 607 4.27 -21.31 -9.36
C LYS A 607 4.33 -21.52 -10.88
N ALA A 608 5.33 -22.26 -11.37
CA ALA A 608 5.48 -22.56 -12.79
C ALA A 608 4.33 -23.41 -13.35
N LEU A 609 3.79 -24.35 -12.54
CA LEU A 609 2.64 -25.17 -12.92
C LEU A 609 1.37 -24.31 -13.15
N VAL A 610 1.14 -23.30 -12.30
CA VAL A 610 0.01 -22.38 -12.47
C VAL A 610 0.14 -21.58 -13.75
N LYS A 611 1.32 -21.01 -14.00
CA LYS A 611 1.60 -20.26 -15.23
C LYS A 611 1.38 -21.13 -16.48
N GLU A 612 1.93 -22.37 -16.48
CA GLU A 612 1.77 -23.31 -17.61
C GLU A 612 0.30 -23.65 -17.89
N LEU A 613 -0.51 -23.87 -16.85
CA LEU A 613 -1.94 -24.15 -17.00
C LEU A 613 -2.71 -22.92 -17.49
N LYS A 614 -2.39 -21.74 -17.00
CA LYS A 614 -2.99 -20.49 -17.48
C LYS A 614 -2.67 -20.25 -18.96
N GLU A 615 -1.43 -20.47 -19.39
CA GLU A 615 -1.02 -20.39 -20.80
C GLU A 615 -1.76 -21.42 -21.69
N LYS A 616 -2.11 -22.57 -21.12
CA LYS A 616 -2.99 -23.58 -21.78
C LYS A 616 -4.48 -23.18 -21.75
N GLY A 617 -4.82 -22.02 -21.19
CA GLY A 617 -6.17 -21.45 -21.16
C GLY A 617 -7.05 -21.98 -20.03
N TYR A 618 -6.50 -22.59 -18.98
CA TYR A 618 -7.26 -22.95 -17.79
C TYR A 618 -7.61 -21.69 -16.99
N THR A 619 -8.86 -21.62 -16.53
CA THR A 619 -9.40 -20.45 -15.86
C THR A 619 -9.59 -20.66 -14.35
N ILE A 620 -9.67 -21.90 -13.90
CA ILE A 620 -9.72 -22.26 -12.48
C ILE A 620 -8.94 -23.55 -12.23
N LEU A 621 -8.22 -23.59 -11.13
CA LEU A 621 -7.45 -24.75 -10.71
C LEU A 621 -8.06 -25.36 -9.43
N ALA A 622 -7.76 -26.63 -9.24
CA ALA A 622 -7.95 -27.33 -7.97
C ALA A 622 -6.64 -28.04 -7.60
N VAL A 623 -6.45 -28.32 -6.34
CA VAL A 623 -5.31 -29.09 -5.86
C VAL A 623 -5.76 -30.37 -5.18
N GLY A 624 -4.95 -31.41 -5.34
CA GLY A 624 -5.02 -32.67 -4.64
C GLY A 624 -3.62 -33.15 -4.33
N GLU A 625 -3.50 -34.20 -3.55
CA GLU A 625 -2.22 -34.75 -3.15
C GLU A 625 -2.25 -36.28 -3.08
N MET A 626 -1.08 -36.90 -3.19
CA MET A 626 -0.86 -38.28 -2.88
C MET A 626 0.52 -38.49 -2.30
N GLY A 627 0.57 -38.97 -1.04
CA GLY A 627 1.84 -39.28 -0.38
C GLY A 627 1.62 -40.10 0.87
N ILE A 628 2.08 -41.36 0.87
CA ILE A 628 1.96 -42.17 2.07
C ILE A 628 2.74 -41.52 3.22
N GLY A 629 2.02 -41.20 4.30
CA GLY A 629 2.57 -40.55 5.50
C GLY A 629 2.40 -39.04 5.56
N ASN A 630 1.90 -38.36 4.53
CA ASN A 630 1.81 -36.90 4.41
C ASN A 630 0.94 -36.22 5.49
N THR A 631 -0.01 -36.91 6.10
CA THR A 631 -0.82 -36.37 7.21
C THR A 631 0.00 -36.12 8.48
N THR A 632 1.22 -36.70 8.59
CA THR A 632 2.14 -36.43 9.72
C THR A 632 2.82 -35.07 9.59
N PRO A 633 3.54 -34.72 8.48
CA PRO A 633 4.04 -33.36 8.26
C PRO A 633 2.93 -32.31 8.24
N THR A 634 1.73 -32.63 7.74
CA THR A 634 0.57 -31.73 7.84
C THR A 634 0.24 -31.37 9.27
N SER A 635 0.23 -32.36 10.20
CA SER A 635 0.02 -32.11 11.63
C SER A 635 1.16 -31.30 12.25
N VAL A 636 2.42 -31.56 11.86
CA VAL A 636 3.57 -30.78 12.34
C VAL A 636 3.48 -29.32 11.88
N LEU A 637 3.24 -29.06 10.61
CA LEU A 637 3.07 -27.69 10.09
C LEU A 637 1.90 -26.96 10.76
N ALA A 638 0.76 -27.62 10.96
CA ALA A 638 -0.35 -27.04 11.69
C ALA A 638 0.02 -26.68 13.13
N GLY A 639 0.75 -27.57 13.84
CA GLY A 639 1.26 -27.30 15.17
C GLY A 639 2.22 -26.11 15.23
N LEU A 640 3.07 -25.94 14.22
CA LEU A 640 4.02 -24.82 14.12
C LEU A 640 3.29 -23.49 13.78
N TYR A 641 2.51 -23.46 12.72
CA TYR A 641 1.86 -22.21 12.26
C TYR A 641 0.73 -21.72 13.16
N LEU A 642 0.04 -22.62 13.88
CA LEU A 642 -1.06 -22.30 14.80
C LEU A 642 -0.63 -22.28 16.27
N ASN A 643 0.64 -22.56 16.53
CA ASN A 643 1.17 -22.70 17.91
C ASN A 643 0.35 -23.68 18.78
N LYS A 644 0.08 -24.89 18.24
CA LYS A 644 -0.73 -25.93 18.86
C LYS A 644 0.12 -27.15 19.24
N ASP A 645 -0.35 -27.93 20.23
CA ASP A 645 0.32 -29.16 20.67
C ASP A 645 -0.05 -30.35 19.78
N ALA A 646 0.80 -31.39 19.78
CA ALA A 646 0.65 -32.60 18.98
C ALA A 646 -0.73 -33.25 19.08
N GLY A 647 -1.29 -33.31 20.32
CA GLY A 647 -2.61 -33.91 20.56
C GLY A 647 -3.77 -33.17 19.92
N GLU A 648 -3.65 -31.85 19.70
CA GLU A 648 -4.68 -31.03 19.11
C GLU A 648 -4.71 -31.15 17.56
N VAL A 649 -3.52 -31.32 16.94
CA VAL A 649 -3.35 -31.28 15.47
C VAL A 649 -3.20 -32.65 14.82
N THR A 650 -3.10 -33.74 15.58
CA THR A 650 -2.90 -35.09 15.01
C THR A 650 -4.22 -35.80 14.77
N GLY A 651 -4.50 -36.18 13.52
CA GLY A 651 -5.63 -37.00 13.11
C GLY A 651 -5.20 -38.45 12.84
N LYS A 652 -6.20 -39.36 12.67
CA LYS A 652 -5.97 -40.77 12.37
C LYS A 652 -5.52 -41.06 10.94
N GLY A 653 -5.58 -40.07 10.06
CA GLY A 653 -5.26 -40.20 8.63
C GLY A 653 -6.10 -41.30 7.94
N ALA A 654 -5.49 -42.16 7.16
CA ALA A 654 -6.14 -43.24 6.43
C ALA A 654 -6.62 -44.42 7.34
N GLY A 655 -6.98 -44.18 8.60
CA GLY A 655 -7.63 -45.17 9.49
C GLY A 655 -6.68 -46.00 10.32
N LEU A 656 -5.68 -45.37 10.95
CA LEU A 656 -4.76 -46.00 11.88
C LEU A 656 -5.47 -46.67 13.07
N SER A 657 -4.91 -47.80 13.55
CA SER A 657 -5.27 -48.41 14.85
C SER A 657 -4.97 -47.42 16.01
N CYS A 658 -5.50 -47.68 17.20
CA CYS A 658 -5.19 -46.86 18.39
C CYS A 658 -3.68 -46.77 18.65
N GLU A 659 -2.98 -47.90 18.55
CA GLU A 659 -1.52 -47.94 18.72
C GLU A 659 -0.77 -47.18 17.62
N GLY A 660 -1.22 -47.29 16.37
CA GLY A 660 -0.68 -46.53 15.24
C GLY A 660 -0.88 -45.02 15.43
N TYR A 661 -2.05 -44.64 15.89
CA TYR A 661 -2.35 -43.23 16.24
C TYR A 661 -1.47 -42.68 17.35
N GLU A 662 -1.25 -43.45 18.43
CA GLU A 662 -0.34 -43.07 19.53
C GLU A 662 1.11 -42.90 19.01
N ARG A 663 1.57 -43.82 18.12
CA ARG A 663 2.91 -43.67 17.50
C ARG A 663 3.00 -42.40 16.70
N LYS A 664 1.95 -42.07 15.93
CA LYS A 664 1.88 -40.85 15.13
C LYS A 664 1.90 -39.60 16.02
N CYS A 665 1.12 -39.56 17.12
CA CYS A 665 1.16 -38.47 18.08
C CYS A 665 2.56 -38.25 18.66
N ARG A 666 3.26 -39.34 19.07
CA ARG A 666 4.64 -39.25 19.55
C ARG A 666 5.63 -38.79 18.49
N ALA A 667 5.43 -39.16 17.21
CA ALA A 667 6.27 -38.70 16.10
C ALA A 667 6.08 -37.19 15.88
N VAL A 668 4.83 -36.72 15.86
CA VAL A 668 4.50 -35.28 15.74
C VAL A 668 5.08 -34.47 16.91
N GLU A 669 4.94 -34.97 18.14
CA GLU A 669 5.49 -34.33 19.35
C GLU A 669 7.02 -34.18 19.29
N ARG A 670 7.74 -35.25 18.89
CA ARG A 670 9.21 -35.18 18.71
C ARG A 670 9.62 -34.17 17.66
N ALA A 671 8.92 -34.15 16.51
CA ALA A 671 9.20 -33.19 15.44
C ALA A 671 8.95 -31.76 15.91
N LEU A 672 7.81 -31.47 16.55
CA LEU A 672 7.50 -30.13 17.08
C LEU A 672 8.54 -29.69 18.12
N THR A 673 8.96 -30.61 19.03
CA THR A 673 9.97 -30.31 20.04
C THR A 673 11.31 -29.97 19.39
N ARG A 674 11.75 -30.74 18.37
CA ARG A 674 13.01 -30.50 17.66
C ARG A 674 12.97 -29.12 16.97
N ILE A 675 11.95 -28.87 16.13
CA ILE A 675 11.87 -27.67 15.30
C ILE A 675 11.72 -26.39 16.15
N ARG A 676 10.90 -26.45 17.20
CA ARG A 676 10.74 -25.32 18.14
C ARG A 676 12.04 -24.98 18.89
N ALA A 677 12.88 -25.98 19.17
CA ALA A 677 14.19 -25.75 19.83
C ALA A 677 15.18 -24.99 18.91
N GLU A 678 15.02 -25.03 17.62
CA GLU A 678 15.84 -24.33 16.63
C GLU A 678 15.42 -22.85 16.44
N HIS A 679 14.29 -22.42 17.01
CA HIS A 679 13.78 -21.04 17.02
C HIS A 679 13.57 -20.42 15.63
N HIS A 680 13.26 -21.22 14.61
CA HIS A 680 12.89 -20.73 13.30
C HIS A 680 11.60 -19.90 13.37
N THR A 681 11.60 -18.75 12.69
CA THR A 681 10.43 -17.86 12.59
C THR A 681 10.00 -17.62 11.14
N ASP A 682 10.91 -17.86 10.19
CA ASP A 682 10.61 -17.73 8.77
C ASP A 682 9.65 -18.83 8.29
N PRO A 683 8.53 -18.51 7.63
CA PRO A 683 7.55 -19.50 7.19
C PRO A 683 8.12 -20.54 6.22
N GLN A 684 9.10 -20.19 5.37
CA GLN A 684 9.73 -21.12 4.44
C GLN A 684 10.70 -22.06 5.15
N GLU A 685 11.40 -21.58 6.17
CA GLU A 685 12.23 -22.44 7.02
C GLU A 685 11.37 -23.47 7.76
N LEU A 686 10.25 -23.06 8.36
CA LEU A 686 9.31 -23.96 9.03
C LEU A 686 8.73 -25.00 8.05
N LEU A 687 8.45 -24.59 6.81
CA LEU A 687 7.99 -25.50 5.75
C LEU A 687 9.07 -26.51 5.35
N ALA A 688 10.33 -26.09 5.30
CA ALA A 688 11.45 -26.96 5.02
C ALA A 688 11.70 -27.99 6.15
N GLU A 689 11.62 -27.56 7.41
CA GLU A 689 11.85 -28.39 8.59
C GLU A 689 10.77 -29.45 8.81
N GLY A 690 9.49 -29.05 8.70
CA GLY A 690 8.34 -29.88 9.09
C GLY A 690 7.41 -30.30 7.97
N GLY A 691 7.68 -29.96 6.70
CA GLY A 691 6.75 -30.14 5.58
C GLY A 691 6.94 -31.42 4.76
N GLY A 692 6.42 -31.35 3.53
CA GLY A 692 6.52 -32.35 2.46
C GLY A 692 6.81 -31.68 1.13
N LEU A 693 7.41 -32.40 0.17
CA LEU A 693 7.75 -31.84 -1.14
C LEU A 693 6.49 -31.44 -1.93
N GLU A 694 5.44 -32.27 -1.87
CA GLU A 694 4.14 -31.98 -2.47
C GLU A 694 3.41 -30.85 -1.72
N ILE A 695 3.56 -30.77 -0.39
CA ILE A 695 2.97 -29.68 0.43
C ILE A 695 3.64 -28.35 0.07
N ALA A 696 4.96 -28.33 -0.06
CA ALA A 696 5.71 -27.14 -0.47
C ALA A 696 5.39 -26.75 -1.92
N MET A 697 5.29 -27.70 -2.84
CA MET A 697 4.88 -27.43 -4.22
C MET A 697 3.44 -26.91 -4.28
N MET A 698 2.53 -27.43 -3.46
CA MET A 698 1.14 -26.95 -3.34
C MET A 698 1.09 -25.52 -2.80
N ALA A 699 1.89 -25.19 -1.79
CA ALA A 699 2.04 -23.80 -1.34
C ALA A 699 2.53 -22.91 -2.49
N GLY A 700 3.45 -23.41 -3.32
CA GLY A 700 3.88 -22.73 -4.55
C GLY A 700 2.74 -22.52 -5.56
N VAL A 701 1.81 -23.46 -5.70
CA VAL A 701 0.60 -23.30 -6.55
C VAL A 701 -0.24 -22.11 -6.03
N PHE A 702 -0.45 -22.01 -4.73
CA PHE A 702 -1.22 -20.89 -4.15
C PHE A 702 -0.53 -19.52 -4.31
N LEU A 703 0.80 -19.48 -4.16
CA LEU A 703 1.59 -18.28 -4.48
C LEU A 703 1.53 -17.91 -5.97
N GLY A 704 1.55 -18.93 -6.84
CA GLY A 704 1.37 -18.76 -8.29
C GLY A 704 -0.02 -18.21 -8.64
N ALA A 705 -1.06 -18.61 -7.90
CA ALA A 705 -2.42 -18.11 -8.07
C ALA A 705 -2.52 -16.59 -7.88
N VAL A 706 -1.80 -16.02 -6.92
CA VAL A 706 -1.70 -14.56 -6.71
C VAL A 706 -1.07 -13.88 -7.93
N LYS A 707 0.06 -14.42 -8.39
CA LYS A 707 0.82 -13.85 -9.50
C LYS A 707 0.07 -13.91 -10.83
N GLU A 708 -0.62 -15.01 -11.06
CA GLU A 708 -1.36 -15.28 -12.29
C GLU A 708 -2.84 -14.85 -12.19
N GLU A 709 -3.28 -14.37 -11.05
CA GLU A 709 -4.66 -13.92 -10.82
C GLU A 709 -5.70 -14.97 -11.23
N ILE A 710 -5.53 -16.20 -10.73
CA ILE A 710 -6.39 -17.34 -11.05
C ILE A 710 -6.94 -17.99 -9.78
N PRO A 711 -8.25 -18.29 -9.66
CA PRO A 711 -8.81 -18.96 -8.49
C PRO A 711 -8.34 -20.40 -8.35
N VAL A 712 -8.08 -20.83 -7.10
CA VAL A 712 -7.70 -22.21 -6.78
C VAL A 712 -8.62 -22.79 -5.72
N VAL A 713 -9.18 -23.96 -6.02
CA VAL A 713 -10.06 -24.72 -5.10
C VAL A 713 -9.22 -25.58 -4.16
N LEU A 714 -9.41 -25.40 -2.86
CA LEU A 714 -8.81 -26.23 -1.81
C LEU A 714 -9.51 -27.59 -1.74
N ASP A 715 -8.75 -28.63 -1.43
CA ASP A 715 -9.26 -29.96 -1.08
C ASP A 715 -9.43 -30.08 0.45
N GLY A 716 -8.84 -31.11 1.06
CA GLY A 716 -8.95 -31.44 2.47
C GLY A 716 -7.88 -30.79 3.38
N ALA A 717 -7.61 -31.43 4.51
CA ALA A 717 -6.74 -30.88 5.56
C ALA A 717 -5.32 -30.53 5.08
N ILE A 718 -4.72 -31.34 4.19
CA ILE A 718 -3.36 -31.13 3.69
C ILE A 718 -3.28 -29.86 2.85
N SER A 719 -4.23 -29.69 1.92
CA SER A 719 -4.29 -28.48 1.10
C SER A 719 -4.57 -27.21 1.92
N CYS A 720 -5.41 -27.31 2.96
CA CYS A 720 -5.68 -26.20 3.87
C CYS A 720 -4.41 -25.78 4.65
N VAL A 721 -3.59 -26.74 5.09
CA VAL A 721 -2.33 -26.45 5.79
C VAL A 721 -1.26 -25.91 4.81
N ALA A 722 -1.21 -26.45 3.59
CA ALA A 722 -0.34 -25.89 2.54
C ALA A 722 -0.75 -24.44 2.19
N ALA A 723 -2.06 -24.14 2.15
CA ALA A 723 -2.58 -22.78 1.98
C ALA A 723 -2.21 -21.88 3.16
N LEU A 724 -2.23 -22.39 4.39
CA LEU A 724 -1.77 -21.65 5.57
C LEU A 724 -0.27 -21.32 5.50
N ALA A 725 0.56 -22.26 5.02
CA ALA A 725 1.97 -22.01 4.74
C ALA A 725 2.15 -20.89 3.69
N ALA A 726 1.43 -20.97 2.59
CA ALA A 726 1.45 -19.95 1.53
C ALA A 726 0.98 -18.57 2.05
N TYR A 727 -0.07 -18.53 2.87
CA TYR A 727 -0.57 -17.30 3.50
C TYR A 727 0.46 -16.65 4.43
N ARG A 728 1.25 -17.44 5.15
CA ARG A 728 2.34 -16.92 5.99
C ARG A 728 3.47 -16.31 5.17
N ILE A 729 3.65 -16.76 3.92
CA ILE A 729 4.63 -16.21 2.96
C ILE A 729 4.04 -14.97 2.26
N ASP A 730 2.78 -15.07 1.81
CA ASP A 730 2.07 -14.00 1.09
C ASP A 730 0.60 -13.95 1.51
N CYS A 731 0.25 -12.94 2.28
CA CYS A 731 -1.11 -12.80 2.83
C CYS A 731 -2.20 -12.59 1.75
N ARG A 732 -1.85 -12.22 0.51
CA ARG A 732 -2.79 -12.05 -0.61
C ARG A 732 -3.37 -13.36 -1.13
N VAL A 733 -2.77 -14.49 -0.77
CA VAL A 733 -3.19 -15.83 -1.22
C VAL A 733 -4.68 -16.08 -0.94
N THR A 734 -5.20 -15.64 0.21
CA THR A 734 -6.60 -15.87 0.58
C THR A 734 -7.61 -15.27 -0.39
N ASP A 735 -7.25 -14.23 -1.13
CA ASP A 735 -8.14 -13.60 -2.12
C ASP A 735 -8.41 -14.50 -3.33
N TYR A 736 -7.56 -15.50 -3.57
CA TYR A 736 -7.65 -16.43 -4.70
C TYR A 736 -8.10 -17.85 -4.30
N LEU A 737 -8.26 -18.14 -3.01
CA LEU A 737 -8.62 -19.48 -2.52
C LEU A 737 -10.15 -19.67 -2.42
N LEU A 738 -10.63 -20.81 -2.91
CA LEU A 738 -12.02 -21.25 -2.80
C LEU A 738 -12.07 -22.54 -1.96
N PRO A 739 -12.51 -22.50 -0.69
CA PRO A 739 -12.61 -23.72 0.12
C PRO A 739 -13.76 -24.61 -0.37
N SER A 740 -13.55 -25.90 -0.48
CA SER A 740 -14.55 -26.85 -1.01
C SER A 740 -15.36 -27.51 0.10
N HIS A 741 -14.71 -28.31 0.93
CA HIS A 741 -15.39 -29.11 1.94
C HIS A 741 -14.69 -29.05 3.30
N MET A 742 -15.45 -29.28 4.34
CA MET A 742 -14.93 -29.49 5.70
C MET A 742 -14.40 -30.93 5.78
N SER A 743 -13.08 -31.08 5.87
CA SER A 743 -12.45 -32.38 6.05
C SER A 743 -12.92 -33.07 7.33
N GLY A 744 -12.99 -34.41 7.30
CA GLY A 744 -13.20 -35.22 8.52
C GLY A 744 -12.02 -35.16 9.51
N GLU A 745 -10.87 -34.58 9.12
CA GLU A 745 -9.70 -34.34 9.97
C GLU A 745 -9.77 -32.92 10.56
N GLY A 746 -9.70 -32.79 11.89
CA GLY A 746 -9.85 -31.51 12.62
C GLY A 746 -8.84 -30.42 12.22
N THR A 747 -7.66 -30.83 11.79
CA THR A 747 -6.59 -29.93 11.31
C THR A 747 -7.05 -29.02 10.15
N GLY A 748 -7.89 -29.56 9.24
CA GLY A 748 -8.44 -28.78 8.12
C GLY A 748 -9.34 -27.64 8.60
N ALA A 749 -10.19 -27.90 9.61
CA ALA A 749 -11.07 -26.87 10.18
C ALA A 749 -10.25 -25.74 10.86
N MET A 750 -9.21 -26.11 11.61
CA MET A 750 -8.32 -25.13 12.25
C MET A 750 -7.58 -24.26 11.23
N ALA A 751 -7.07 -24.88 10.15
CA ALA A 751 -6.39 -24.13 9.08
C ALA A 751 -7.35 -23.18 8.33
N LEU A 752 -8.56 -23.62 7.98
CA LEU A 752 -9.58 -22.77 7.36
C LEU A 752 -9.97 -21.60 8.27
N SER A 753 -10.16 -21.85 9.56
CA SER A 753 -10.47 -20.79 10.54
C SER A 753 -9.34 -19.74 10.60
N ALA A 754 -8.08 -20.19 10.63
CA ALA A 754 -6.92 -19.29 10.65
C ALA A 754 -6.77 -18.47 9.34
N LEU A 755 -7.27 -19.01 8.21
CA LEU A 755 -7.31 -18.31 6.91
C LEU A 755 -8.56 -17.40 6.76
N GLY A 756 -9.48 -17.39 7.73
CA GLY A 756 -10.77 -16.68 7.60
C GLY A 756 -11.70 -17.27 6.52
N LEU A 757 -11.54 -18.55 6.20
CA LEU A 757 -12.29 -19.23 5.14
C LEU A 757 -13.31 -20.23 5.70
N GLN A 758 -14.45 -20.39 5.01
CA GLN A 758 -15.49 -21.34 5.36
C GLN A 758 -15.83 -22.25 4.18
N ALA A 759 -15.89 -23.56 4.42
CA ALA A 759 -16.21 -24.55 3.40
C ALA A 759 -17.73 -24.83 3.35
N PRO A 760 -18.35 -24.83 2.15
CA PRO A 760 -19.79 -25.02 1.99
C PRO A 760 -20.24 -26.48 2.16
N VAL A 761 -19.35 -27.47 1.89
CA VAL A 761 -19.72 -28.89 1.91
C VAL A 761 -19.28 -29.57 3.20
N ARG A 762 -20.20 -30.29 3.87
CA ARG A 762 -19.96 -31.12 5.06
C ARG A 762 -20.35 -32.56 4.80
N ALA A 763 -19.53 -33.30 4.04
CA ALA A 763 -19.79 -34.70 3.66
C ALA A 763 -18.97 -35.74 4.45
N GLY A 764 -18.14 -35.30 5.42
CA GLY A 764 -17.28 -36.20 6.19
C GLY A 764 -16.18 -36.89 5.38
N MET A 765 -15.81 -36.30 4.22
CA MET A 765 -14.80 -36.83 3.31
C MET A 765 -13.40 -36.76 3.96
N ARG A 766 -12.57 -37.80 3.65
CA ARG A 766 -11.21 -37.93 4.17
C ARG A 766 -10.31 -38.77 3.25
N LEU A 767 -10.62 -38.83 1.96
CA LEU A 767 -9.81 -39.58 0.96
C LEU A 767 -8.55 -38.77 0.57
N GLY A 768 -8.67 -37.45 0.32
CA GLY A 768 -7.66 -36.65 -0.33
C GLY A 768 -7.75 -36.73 -1.87
N GLU A 769 -6.62 -36.73 -2.53
CA GLU A 769 -6.46 -36.83 -3.99
C GLU A 769 -7.13 -35.69 -4.79
N GLY A 770 -7.70 -34.65 -4.14
CA GLY A 770 -8.50 -33.61 -4.76
C GLY A 770 -9.99 -33.93 -4.86
N THR A 771 -10.44 -35.07 -4.31
CA THR A 771 -11.84 -35.49 -4.40
C THR A 771 -12.82 -34.52 -3.75
N GLY A 772 -12.43 -33.87 -2.64
CA GLY A 772 -13.23 -32.83 -2.00
C GLY A 772 -13.32 -31.58 -2.84
N ALA A 773 -12.23 -31.17 -3.48
CA ALA A 773 -12.22 -30.01 -4.36
C ALA A 773 -13.21 -30.14 -5.51
N LEU A 774 -13.36 -31.34 -6.07
CA LEU A 774 -14.27 -31.61 -7.18
C LEU A 774 -15.75 -31.40 -6.81
N THR A 775 -16.12 -31.55 -5.53
CA THR A 775 -17.51 -31.36 -5.08
C THR A 775 -17.98 -29.91 -5.20
N LEU A 776 -17.05 -28.95 -5.23
CA LEU A 776 -17.38 -27.53 -5.32
C LEU A 776 -17.79 -27.09 -6.73
N PHE A 777 -17.23 -27.65 -7.79
CA PHE A 777 -17.45 -27.17 -9.17
C PHE A 777 -18.94 -27.16 -9.60
N PRO A 778 -19.74 -28.22 -9.36
CA PRO A 778 -21.17 -28.17 -9.66
C PRO A 778 -21.90 -27.09 -8.88
N LEU A 779 -21.56 -26.87 -7.60
CA LEU A 779 -22.17 -25.86 -6.75
C LEU A 779 -21.86 -24.44 -7.24
N LEU A 780 -20.60 -24.18 -7.62
CA LEU A 780 -20.19 -22.92 -8.23
C LEU A 780 -20.93 -22.66 -9.54
N SER A 781 -21.03 -23.68 -10.41
CA SER A 781 -21.75 -23.56 -11.68
C SER A 781 -23.22 -23.20 -11.46
N MET A 782 -23.90 -23.83 -10.48
CA MET A 782 -25.28 -23.50 -10.13
C MET A 782 -25.41 -22.05 -9.59
N ALA A 783 -24.50 -21.63 -8.74
CA ALA A 783 -24.53 -20.27 -8.18
C ALA A 783 -24.30 -19.19 -9.27
N MET A 784 -23.41 -19.45 -10.22
CA MET A 784 -23.14 -18.56 -11.36
C MET A 784 -24.36 -18.46 -12.28
N GLU A 785 -25.05 -19.57 -12.59
CA GLU A 785 -26.27 -19.56 -13.41
C GLU A 785 -27.37 -18.73 -12.75
N VAL A 786 -27.52 -18.79 -11.42
CA VAL A 786 -28.45 -17.93 -10.67
C VAL A 786 -28.03 -16.48 -10.79
N TYR A 787 -26.75 -16.16 -10.59
CA TYR A 787 -26.22 -14.81 -10.67
C TYR A 787 -26.43 -14.17 -12.04
N GLU A 788 -26.18 -14.92 -13.12
CA GLU A 788 -26.19 -14.40 -14.50
C GLU A 788 -27.58 -14.38 -15.14
N ARG A 789 -28.49 -15.28 -14.76
CA ARG A 789 -29.72 -15.52 -15.51
C ARG A 789 -31.02 -15.25 -14.75
N MET A 790 -30.97 -15.21 -13.43
CA MET A 790 -32.19 -14.98 -12.65
C MET A 790 -32.58 -13.50 -12.67
N GLY A 791 -33.84 -13.20 -12.92
CA GLY A 791 -34.36 -11.83 -12.94
C GLY A 791 -34.38 -11.16 -11.57
N THR A 792 -34.32 -9.85 -11.59
CA THR A 792 -34.38 -9.00 -10.38
C THR A 792 -35.80 -8.81 -9.87
N PHE A 793 -35.94 -8.30 -8.65
CA PHE A 793 -37.24 -7.89 -8.09
C PHE A 793 -37.98 -6.91 -9.01
N THR A 794 -37.24 -6.03 -9.68
CA THR A 794 -37.80 -5.05 -10.64
C THR A 794 -38.35 -5.74 -11.88
N ASP A 795 -37.70 -6.79 -12.40
CA ASP A 795 -38.12 -7.52 -13.59
C ASP A 795 -39.46 -8.27 -13.34
N TYR A 796 -39.72 -8.64 -12.10
CA TYR A 796 -40.94 -9.35 -11.69
C TYR A 796 -42.00 -8.42 -11.05
N GLU A 797 -41.74 -7.12 -10.98
CA GLU A 797 -42.61 -6.12 -10.34
C GLU A 797 -42.95 -6.46 -8.87
N ILE A 798 -42.00 -7.07 -8.15
CA ILE A 798 -42.15 -7.41 -6.73
C ILE A 798 -41.31 -6.49 -5.86
N ARG A 799 -41.78 -6.21 -4.65
CA ARG A 799 -41.01 -5.42 -3.68
C ARG A 799 -39.75 -6.17 -3.25
N SER A 800 -38.63 -5.49 -3.29
CA SER A 800 -37.33 -6.02 -2.78
C SER A 800 -37.35 -6.21 -1.26
N TYR A 801 -36.58 -7.17 -0.77
CA TYR A 801 -36.30 -7.30 0.66
C TYR A 801 -35.41 -6.14 1.14
N GLU A 802 -35.60 -5.77 2.41
CA GLU A 802 -34.73 -4.79 3.10
C GLU A 802 -33.78 -5.53 4.03
N ARG A 803 -32.46 -5.11 4.07
CA ARG A 803 -31.55 -5.59 5.09
C ARG A 803 -31.86 -4.87 6.40
N PHE A 804 -32.36 -5.61 7.38
CA PHE A 804 -32.43 -5.10 8.75
C PHE A 804 -31.01 -5.14 9.35
N GLN A 805 -30.57 -4.04 9.97
CA GLN A 805 -29.40 -4.08 10.84
C GLN A 805 -29.85 -4.84 12.10
N GLU A 806 -29.40 -6.08 12.26
CA GLU A 806 -29.53 -6.77 13.53
C GLU A 806 -28.67 -6.01 14.54
N GLU A 807 -29.30 -5.33 15.49
CA GLU A 807 -28.67 -4.97 16.74
C GLU A 807 -28.34 -6.30 17.43
N ILE A 808 -27.08 -6.71 17.39
CA ILE A 808 -26.59 -7.80 18.23
C ILE A 808 -26.76 -7.31 19.66
N PRO A 809 -27.62 -7.93 20.50
CA PRO A 809 -27.65 -7.56 21.91
C PRO A 809 -26.25 -7.73 22.48
N GLU A 810 -25.73 -6.69 23.13
CA GLU A 810 -24.50 -6.77 23.89
C GLU A 810 -24.63 -7.94 24.88
N ALA A 811 -23.78 -8.98 24.71
CA ALA A 811 -23.70 -10.15 25.58
C ALA A 811 -22.78 -9.88 26.76
#